data_2a9427ac9b4b17780108cd30e03111e2
#
_entry.id   2a9427ac9b4b17780108cd30e03111e2
#
_cell.length_a   1.000
_cell.length_b   1.000
_cell.length_c   1.000
_cell.angle_alpha   90.00
_cell.angle_beta   90.00
_cell.angle_gamma   90.00
#
_symmetry.space_group_name_H-M   'P 1'
#
loop_
_entity.id
_entity.type
_entity.pdbx_description
1 polymer ?
#
loop_
_entity_poly.entity_id
_entity_poly.type
_entity_poly.pdbx_seq_one_letter_code
_entity_poly.pdbx_strand_id
1 'polypeptide(L)'
;MEEIAIGIDLGTSNSATGVFQKNQVEMVPNSIGDTYTPSVVVILDEGELIGEETMLHKIDENNSKNRISEIKRIIGKKFSSLTIQEKEKYNAVEDQKNKDQILIKVTRKNQDEFLSPEVIMSCIFKKLIKSASQFINTTIRRAVITIPANYDYNQRAAIIESAKLAGINVLRPITEPTAAALAYGLGTTLNLKDSLAISAMKQDNKNNRKIMVFDLGGGTFDVSILSLKNNKDFKAIATDGDTHLGGDDFDNRLVNICIKKFCKVYGVDETEIRKDKNIKRRLKVQCEKAKKKLSTQTNATIKLYNFYKEYTLYVEITRSEFDELCEDLYERIKRVLDNVILESKLSLEEIDDIIVVGGSSRIPKIKTILVEKYGASKIRDKINPDEAVAIGATWLSHKIIKSNKDINIIDITPFSLGVATKNKDPNEGSVMSVLIKKNNEISCRSEPRLYKTVEDNQKFFRIKLFAGEDRLCKNNELLKEFEINNIPQGKAGTVTLKISLEINTNGIVFINAEVESTGQKITEQYSLYEKIHPTLLQSSKKKAKIVGKEKLDEIKELSEFMREKNKLLEKTEDNEEKFKILKNLADSCANLIEIYSYLNEQNESESLYQKLIENYKRILKYYSEMILINNDEKEIEDLMNKIKGVITKLINDDIENMMNIFDLLKEKKQKQYVLIIIFTAELLYNEGQKF
;
A
#
# COMPACT_ATOMS: atom_id res chain seq x y z
N MET A 1 5.12 -0.23 26.05
CA MET A 1 5.04 -1.26 24.96
C MET A 1 6.10 -0.94 23.93
N GLU A 2 6.85 -1.93 23.45
CA GLU A 2 7.81 -1.69 22.35
C GLU A 2 7.03 -1.25 21.11
N GLU A 3 7.50 -0.18 20.47
CA GLU A 3 6.94 0.25 19.19
C GLU A 3 7.23 -0.81 18.12
N ILE A 4 6.17 -1.33 17.48
CA ILE A 4 6.28 -2.35 16.44
C ILE A 4 6.00 -1.69 15.08
N ALA A 5 6.77 -2.07 14.07
CA ALA A 5 6.54 -1.73 12.69
C ALA A 5 6.60 -2.98 11.82
N ILE A 6 5.88 -2.96 10.73
CA ILE A 6 5.79 -4.06 9.76
C ILE A 6 6.47 -3.73 8.44
N GLY A 7 6.78 -4.75 7.67
CA GLY A 7 7.12 -4.62 6.26
C GLY A 7 5.93 -5.01 5.41
N ILE A 8 5.64 -4.22 4.39
CA ILE A 8 4.57 -4.48 3.42
C ILE A 8 5.17 -4.57 2.04
N ASP A 9 5.03 -5.73 1.42
CA ASP A 9 5.19 -5.90 -0.02
C ASP A 9 3.84 -5.67 -0.69
N LEU A 10 3.73 -4.55 -1.42
CA LEU A 10 2.52 -4.18 -2.13
C LEU A 10 2.60 -4.69 -3.57
N GLY A 11 2.12 -5.90 -3.82
CA GLY A 11 2.14 -6.49 -5.16
C GLY A 11 0.95 -6.09 -6.05
N THR A 12 1.13 -6.21 -7.35
CA THR A 12 0.05 -5.95 -8.35
C THR A 12 -1.10 -6.94 -8.20
N SER A 13 -0.79 -8.22 -8.06
CA SER A 13 -1.78 -9.30 -7.94
C SER A 13 -1.97 -9.76 -6.50
N ASN A 14 -0.89 -9.87 -5.73
CA ASN A 14 -0.87 -10.29 -4.34
C ASN A 14 0.03 -9.38 -3.53
N SER A 15 -0.36 -9.08 -2.31
CA SER A 15 0.42 -8.31 -1.33
C SER A 15 0.77 -9.19 -0.13
N ALA A 16 1.93 -8.95 0.48
CA ALA A 16 2.40 -9.71 1.63
C ALA A 16 2.84 -8.78 2.76
N THR A 17 2.72 -9.26 3.98
CA THR A 17 3.11 -8.50 5.16
C THR A 17 3.92 -9.40 6.10
N GLY A 18 4.98 -8.84 6.67
CA GLY A 18 5.77 -9.52 7.68
C GLY A 18 5.89 -8.68 8.95
N VAL A 19 6.11 -9.36 10.06
CA VAL A 19 6.43 -8.78 11.38
C VAL A 19 7.75 -9.35 11.87
N PHE A 20 8.50 -8.55 12.64
CA PHE A 20 9.74 -9.02 13.27
C PHE A 20 9.46 -9.33 14.74
N GLN A 21 9.48 -10.59 15.10
CA GLN A 21 9.31 -11.05 16.48
C GLN A 21 10.18 -12.29 16.76
N LYS A 22 10.50 -12.55 18.03
CA LYS A 22 11.36 -13.69 18.43
C LYS A 22 12.68 -13.78 17.67
N ASN A 23 13.27 -12.62 17.33
CA ASN A 23 14.50 -12.49 16.55
C ASN A 23 14.44 -13.02 15.11
N GLN A 24 13.26 -13.13 14.51
CA GLN A 24 13.09 -13.56 13.13
C GLN A 24 11.96 -12.77 12.47
N VAL A 25 11.92 -12.81 11.14
CA VAL A 25 10.79 -12.33 10.36
C VAL A 25 9.76 -13.44 10.29
N GLU A 26 8.52 -13.13 10.68
CA GLU A 26 7.38 -14.03 10.52
C GLU A 26 6.41 -13.39 9.50
N MET A 27 5.98 -14.18 8.50
CA MET A 27 5.00 -13.73 7.53
C MET A 27 3.61 -13.78 8.14
N VAL A 28 2.84 -12.72 7.93
CA VAL A 28 1.48 -12.60 8.47
C VAL A 28 0.51 -13.37 7.57
N PRO A 29 -0.20 -14.38 8.10
CA PRO A 29 -1.20 -15.07 7.33
C PRO A 29 -2.47 -14.20 7.15
N ASN A 30 -3.15 -14.39 6.02
CA ASN A 30 -4.50 -13.88 5.81
C ASN A 30 -5.54 -14.76 6.54
N SER A 31 -6.84 -14.45 6.40
CA SER A 31 -7.91 -15.18 7.12
C SER A 31 -8.09 -16.65 6.71
N ILE A 32 -7.46 -17.10 5.61
CA ILE A 32 -7.47 -18.51 5.17
C ILE A 32 -6.11 -19.20 5.36
N GLY A 33 -5.14 -18.53 6.00
CA GLY A 33 -3.84 -19.09 6.34
C GLY A 33 -2.74 -18.89 5.30
N ASP A 34 -3.01 -18.22 4.17
CA ASP A 34 -1.99 -17.93 3.17
C ASP A 34 -1.14 -16.72 3.59
N THR A 35 0.16 -16.73 3.25
CA THR A 35 1.09 -15.63 3.57
C THR A 35 0.96 -14.41 2.65
N TYR A 36 0.03 -14.44 1.70
CA TYR A 36 -0.27 -13.31 0.82
C TYR A 36 -1.77 -13.08 0.69
N THR A 37 -2.12 -11.82 0.53
CA THR A 37 -3.49 -11.33 0.36
C THR A 37 -3.66 -10.87 -1.08
N PRO A 38 -4.67 -11.36 -1.82
CA PRO A 38 -4.96 -10.88 -3.17
C PRO A 38 -5.17 -9.36 -3.19
N SER A 39 -4.52 -8.64 -4.12
CA SER A 39 -4.67 -7.19 -4.28
C SER A 39 -5.95 -6.85 -5.05
N VAL A 40 -7.09 -7.22 -4.48
CA VAL A 40 -8.43 -7.09 -5.08
C VAL A 40 -9.38 -6.45 -4.08
N VAL A 41 -10.21 -5.53 -4.58
CA VAL A 41 -11.25 -4.85 -3.81
C VAL A 41 -12.57 -4.99 -4.57
N VAL A 42 -13.64 -5.32 -3.86
CA VAL A 42 -15.02 -5.28 -4.39
C VAL A 42 -15.81 -4.30 -3.56
N ILE A 43 -16.31 -3.26 -4.21
CA ILE A 43 -17.16 -2.26 -3.57
C ILE A 43 -18.60 -2.77 -3.55
N LEU A 44 -19.15 -2.93 -2.35
CA LEU A 44 -20.53 -3.37 -2.13
C LEU A 44 -21.45 -2.15 -1.91
N ASP A 45 -22.76 -2.40 -1.88
CA ASP A 45 -23.73 -1.38 -1.47
C ASP A 45 -23.48 -0.88 -0.03
N GLU A 46 -22.98 -1.77 0.83
CA GLU A 46 -22.49 -1.44 2.18
C GLU A 46 -21.14 -2.12 2.41
N GLY A 47 -20.11 -1.29 2.64
CA GLY A 47 -18.75 -1.77 2.86
C GLY A 47 -18.00 -2.24 1.60
N GLU A 48 -16.97 -3.00 1.81
CA GLU A 48 -16.11 -3.57 0.77
C GLU A 48 -15.63 -4.98 1.16
N LEU A 49 -15.38 -5.83 0.17
CA LEU A 49 -14.65 -7.09 0.33
C LEU A 49 -13.23 -6.90 -0.19
N ILE A 50 -12.24 -7.35 0.56
CA ILE A 50 -10.83 -7.13 0.26
C ILE A 50 -10.07 -8.44 0.33
N GLY A 51 -9.18 -8.64 -0.64
CA GLY A 51 -8.30 -9.80 -0.66
C GLY A 51 -9.04 -11.12 -0.83
N GLU A 52 -8.74 -12.08 0.04
CA GLU A 52 -9.33 -13.42 0.07
C GLU A 52 -10.85 -13.39 0.30
N GLU A 53 -11.38 -12.40 0.99
CA GLU A 53 -12.82 -12.23 1.20
C GLU A 53 -13.59 -12.17 -0.12
N THR A 54 -12.97 -11.61 -1.17
CA THR A 54 -13.55 -11.53 -2.51
C THR A 54 -13.73 -12.91 -3.19
N MET A 55 -13.10 -13.95 -2.66
CA MET A 55 -13.20 -15.33 -3.12
C MET A 55 -14.16 -16.15 -2.25
N LEU A 56 -14.24 -15.83 -0.96
CA LEU A 56 -15.06 -16.55 0.02
C LEU A 56 -16.54 -16.17 -0.06
N HIS A 57 -16.83 -14.93 -0.40
CA HIS A 57 -18.20 -14.43 -0.46
C HIS A 57 -18.77 -14.51 -1.87
N LYS A 58 -20.04 -14.95 -1.96
CA LYS A 58 -20.79 -14.92 -3.20
C LYS A 58 -21.13 -13.46 -3.54
N ILE A 59 -20.54 -12.95 -4.61
CA ILE A 59 -20.76 -11.59 -5.10
C ILE A 59 -21.88 -11.66 -6.15
N ASP A 60 -22.95 -10.88 -5.97
CA ASP A 60 -24.02 -10.76 -6.94
C ASP A 60 -23.56 -10.08 -8.24
N GLU A 61 -24.38 -10.11 -9.29
CA GLU A 61 -24.02 -9.55 -10.59
C GLU A 61 -23.83 -8.03 -10.54
N ASN A 62 -24.59 -7.32 -9.70
CA ASN A 62 -24.48 -5.87 -9.58
C ASN A 62 -23.15 -5.47 -8.93
N ASN A 63 -22.81 -6.10 -7.80
CA ASN A 63 -21.57 -5.83 -7.09
C ASN A 63 -20.33 -6.41 -7.82
N SER A 64 -20.50 -7.43 -8.68
CA SER A 64 -19.39 -7.96 -9.47
C SER A 64 -18.81 -6.94 -10.46
N LYS A 65 -19.56 -5.94 -10.88
CA LYS A 65 -19.13 -4.84 -11.75
C LYS A 65 -18.17 -3.88 -11.02
N ASN A 66 -18.26 -3.82 -9.70
CA ASN A 66 -17.42 -2.99 -8.83
C ASN A 66 -16.15 -3.72 -8.34
N ARG A 67 -15.79 -4.84 -8.98
CA ARG A 67 -14.57 -5.57 -8.66
C ARG A 67 -13.37 -4.91 -9.34
N ILE A 68 -12.40 -4.49 -8.52
CA ILE A 68 -11.20 -3.79 -8.96
C ILE A 68 -9.99 -4.63 -8.55
N SER A 69 -9.16 -4.98 -9.52
CA SER A 69 -7.90 -5.71 -9.34
C SER A 69 -6.77 -5.00 -10.06
N GLU A 70 -5.53 -5.28 -9.70
CA GLU A 70 -4.33 -4.74 -10.35
C GLU A 70 -4.27 -3.19 -10.36
N ILE A 71 -4.86 -2.55 -9.34
CA ILE A 71 -4.95 -1.08 -9.25
C ILE A 71 -3.55 -0.42 -9.28
N LYS A 72 -2.53 -1.15 -8.87
CA LYS A 72 -1.13 -0.74 -8.91
C LYS A 72 -0.67 -0.38 -10.34
N ARG A 73 -1.29 -0.92 -11.40
CA ARG A 73 -0.95 -0.60 -12.78
C ARG A 73 -1.32 0.83 -13.21
N ILE A 74 -2.31 1.45 -12.57
CA ILE A 74 -2.81 2.78 -12.96
C ILE A 74 -2.65 3.85 -11.88
N ILE A 75 -2.26 3.47 -10.67
CA ILE A 75 -2.08 4.41 -9.57
C ILE A 75 -1.02 5.46 -9.91
N GLY A 76 -1.33 6.73 -9.63
CA GLY A 76 -0.44 7.86 -9.90
C GLY A 76 -0.25 8.23 -11.36
N LYS A 77 -0.87 7.49 -12.31
CA LYS A 77 -0.83 7.80 -13.74
C LYS A 77 -1.80 8.92 -14.11
N LYS A 78 -1.61 9.49 -15.30
CA LYS A 78 -2.53 10.45 -15.91
C LYS A 78 -3.62 9.72 -16.69
N PHE A 79 -4.84 10.27 -16.70
CA PHE A 79 -5.95 9.69 -17.46
C PHE A 79 -5.65 9.61 -18.96
N SER A 80 -4.96 10.62 -19.50
CA SER A 80 -4.52 10.65 -20.91
C SER A 80 -3.52 9.54 -21.27
N SER A 81 -2.77 9.04 -20.29
CA SER A 81 -1.78 7.96 -20.51
C SER A 81 -2.41 6.56 -20.52
N LEU A 82 -3.67 6.43 -20.09
CA LEU A 82 -4.35 5.13 -20.08
C LEU A 82 -4.76 4.72 -21.48
N THR A 83 -4.50 3.46 -21.80
CA THR A 83 -5.04 2.82 -23.02
C THR A 83 -6.56 2.70 -22.95
N ILE A 84 -7.21 2.55 -24.09
CA ILE A 84 -8.68 2.32 -24.15
C ILE A 84 -9.04 1.08 -23.33
N GLN A 85 -8.26 0.02 -23.40
CA GLN A 85 -8.48 -1.21 -22.67
C GLN A 85 -8.37 -1.02 -21.15
N GLU A 86 -7.42 -0.22 -20.66
CA GLU A 86 -7.31 0.13 -19.23
C GLU A 86 -8.50 0.97 -18.78
N LYS A 87 -8.94 1.96 -19.58
CA LYS A 87 -10.13 2.76 -19.27
C LYS A 87 -11.39 1.90 -19.12
N GLU A 88 -11.59 0.95 -20.01
CA GLU A 88 -12.70 0.00 -19.95
C GLU A 88 -12.57 -0.99 -18.78
N LYS A 89 -11.37 -1.54 -18.56
CA LYS A 89 -11.09 -2.50 -17.47
C LYS A 89 -11.45 -1.94 -16.12
N TYR A 90 -11.02 -0.70 -15.84
CA TYR A 90 -11.20 -0.04 -14.55
C TYR A 90 -12.46 0.81 -14.46
N ASN A 91 -13.28 0.92 -15.51
CA ASN A 91 -14.32 1.93 -15.63
C ASN A 91 -13.77 3.34 -15.31
N ALA A 92 -12.56 3.63 -15.81
CA ALA A 92 -11.86 4.86 -15.52
C ALA A 92 -12.47 6.04 -16.27
N VAL A 93 -12.64 7.15 -15.57
CA VAL A 93 -13.11 8.42 -16.10
C VAL A 93 -12.16 9.54 -15.68
N GLU A 94 -12.13 10.62 -16.46
CA GLU A 94 -11.35 11.80 -16.10
C GLU A 94 -12.07 12.62 -15.01
N ASP A 95 -11.33 13.07 -14.01
CA ASP A 95 -11.87 13.99 -13.01
C ASP A 95 -12.17 15.35 -13.63
N GLN A 96 -13.46 15.76 -13.60
CA GLN A 96 -13.89 17.04 -14.16
C GLN A 96 -13.34 18.25 -13.40
N LYS A 97 -12.93 18.07 -12.13
CA LYS A 97 -12.37 19.15 -11.29
C LYS A 97 -10.86 19.26 -11.41
N ASN A 98 -10.20 18.13 -11.62
CA ASN A 98 -8.75 18.04 -11.71
C ASN A 98 -8.39 17.35 -13.02
N LYS A 99 -8.12 18.16 -14.03
CA LYS A 99 -7.80 17.68 -15.37
C LYS A 99 -6.73 16.60 -15.34
N ASP A 100 -6.94 15.56 -16.15
CA ASP A 100 -6.02 14.44 -16.36
C ASP A 100 -5.83 13.51 -15.15
N GLN A 101 -6.68 13.64 -14.10
CA GLN A 101 -6.72 12.70 -12.99
C GLN A 101 -7.68 11.55 -13.27
N ILE A 102 -7.33 10.37 -12.74
CA ILE A 102 -8.11 9.15 -12.88
C ILE A 102 -9.11 9.05 -11.73
N LEU A 103 -10.36 8.84 -12.05
CA LEU A 103 -11.38 8.36 -11.13
C LEU A 103 -11.93 7.03 -11.66
N ILE A 104 -12.27 6.13 -10.74
CA ILE A 104 -12.87 4.83 -11.03
C ILE A 104 -14.35 4.94 -10.67
N LYS A 105 -15.19 4.74 -11.67
CA LYS A 105 -16.63 4.72 -11.49
C LYS A 105 -17.07 3.38 -10.92
N VAL A 106 -17.74 3.42 -9.76
CA VAL A 106 -18.42 2.30 -9.12
C VAL A 106 -19.89 2.64 -8.89
N THR A 107 -20.74 1.64 -8.75
CA THR A 107 -22.16 1.84 -8.48
C THR A 107 -22.49 1.29 -7.10
N ARG A 108 -23.01 2.15 -6.21
CA ARG A 108 -23.50 1.79 -4.86
C ARG A 108 -24.96 2.18 -4.72
N LYS A 109 -25.83 1.27 -4.27
CA LYS A 109 -27.26 1.56 -4.07
C LYS A 109 -27.90 2.25 -5.30
N ASN A 110 -27.54 1.79 -6.50
CA ASN A 110 -27.94 2.35 -7.80
C ASN A 110 -27.48 3.80 -8.04
N GLN A 111 -26.50 4.31 -7.32
CA GLN A 111 -25.88 5.61 -7.54
C GLN A 111 -24.41 5.44 -7.96
N ASP A 112 -23.98 6.27 -8.89
CA ASP A 112 -22.60 6.30 -9.33
C ASP A 112 -21.73 7.05 -8.32
N GLU A 113 -20.68 6.39 -7.85
CA GLU A 113 -19.64 6.95 -7.00
C GLU A 113 -18.31 6.94 -7.76
N PHE A 114 -17.47 7.95 -7.52
CA PHE A 114 -16.20 8.11 -8.20
C PHE A 114 -15.06 8.07 -7.19
N LEU A 115 -14.25 7.03 -7.25
CA LEU A 115 -13.15 6.77 -6.31
C LEU A 115 -11.80 6.93 -7.01
N SER A 116 -10.84 7.59 -6.36
CA SER A 116 -9.48 7.61 -6.89
C SER A 116 -8.79 6.27 -6.69
N PRO A 117 -7.76 5.94 -7.51
CA PRO A 117 -6.93 4.75 -7.32
C PRO A 117 -6.33 4.65 -5.91
N GLU A 118 -5.98 5.80 -5.31
CA GLU A 118 -5.39 5.88 -3.97
C GLU A 118 -6.38 5.42 -2.89
N VAL A 119 -7.65 5.78 -3.00
CA VAL A 119 -8.71 5.34 -2.08
C VAL A 119 -8.89 3.83 -2.16
N ILE A 120 -8.92 3.26 -3.37
CA ILE A 120 -9.05 1.82 -3.56
C ILE A 120 -7.83 1.08 -3.01
N MET A 121 -6.62 1.58 -3.28
CA MET A 121 -5.38 1.01 -2.74
C MET A 121 -5.35 1.08 -1.21
N SER A 122 -5.90 2.15 -0.61
CA SER A 122 -5.97 2.29 0.85
C SER A 122 -6.78 1.17 1.51
N CYS A 123 -7.79 0.61 0.83
CA CYS A 123 -8.54 -0.55 1.33
C CYS A 123 -7.63 -1.78 1.49
N ILE A 124 -6.72 -2.01 0.52
CA ILE A 124 -5.75 -3.11 0.62
C ILE A 124 -4.81 -2.89 1.80
N PHE A 125 -4.27 -1.68 1.98
CA PHE A 125 -3.45 -1.35 3.13
C PHE A 125 -4.16 -1.55 4.47
N LYS A 126 -5.43 -1.13 4.59
CA LYS A 126 -6.26 -1.35 5.79
C LYS A 126 -6.38 -2.83 6.12
N LYS A 127 -6.64 -3.68 5.10
CA LYS A 127 -6.71 -5.13 5.29
C LYS A 127 -5.38 -5.70 5.79
N LEU A 128 -4.25 -5.33 5.20
CA LEU A 128 -2.93 -5.82 5.57
C LEU A 128 -2.55 -5.43 7.01
N ILE A 129 -2.78 -4.17 7.39
CA ILE A 129 -2.55 -3.70 8.77
C ILE A 129 -3.47 -4.39 9.77
N LYS A 130 -4.75 -4.58 9.42
CA LYS A 130 -5.71 -5.29 10.28
C LYS A 130 -5.25 -6.73 10.52
N SER A 131 -4.89 -7.46 9.47
CA SER A 131 -4.37 -8.83 9.61
C SER A 131 -3.10 -8.89 10.47
N ALA A 132 -2.16 -7.95 10.26
CA ALA A 132 -0.94 -7.90 11.07
C ALA A 132 -1.22 -7.53 12.53
N SER A 133 -2.12 -6.60 12.79
CA SER A 133 -2.52 -6.21 14.15
C SER A 133 -3.18 -7.36 14.89
N GLN A 134 -4.04 -8.13 14.22
CA GLN A 134 -4.66 -9.33 14.77
C GLN A 134 -3.63 -10.43 15.04
N PHE A 135 -2.69 -10.65 14.12
CA PHE A 135 -1.67 -11.70 14.24
C PHE A 135 -0.77 -11.51 15.46
N ILE A 136 -0.39 -10.27 15.78
CA ILE A 136 0.47 -9.97 16.95
C ILE A 136 -0.30 -9.44 18.16
N ASN A 137 -1.63 -9.39 18.06
CA ASN A 137 -2.51 -8.85 19.10
C ASN A 137 -2.12 -7.44 19.59
N THR A 138 -1.72 -6.56 18.66
CA THR A 138 -1.28 -5.20 18.98
C THR A 138 -1.57 -4.27 17.80
N THR A 139 -2.11 -3.09 18.07
CA THR A 139 -2.38 -2.10 17.01
C THR A 139 -1.11 -1.64 16.33
N ILE A 140 -1.02 -1.85 15.03
CA ILE A 140 0.10 -1.42 14.18
C ILE A 140 -0.31 -0.18 13.40
N ARG A 141 0.60 0.81 13.36
CA ARG A 141 0.43 2.06 12.60
C ARG A 141 1.65 2.47 11.79
N ARG A 142 2.74 1.70 11.86
CA ARG A 142 4.01 2.03 11.23
C ARG A 142 4.43 0.93 10.28
N ALA A 143 4.87 1.31 9.09
CA ALA A 143 5.35 0.35 8.10
C ALA A 143 6.50 0.89 7.25
N VAL A 144 7.34 -0.03 6.79
CA VAL A 144 8.15 0.13 5.58
C VAL A 144 7.35 -0.48 4.44
N ILE A 145 7.22 0.26 3.33
CA ILE A 145 6.40 -0.13 2.18
C ILE A 145 7.30 -0.26 0.97
N THR A 146 7.10 -1.31 0.18
CA THR A 146 7.84 -1.50 -1.07
C THR A 146 7.20 -0.78 -2.24
N ILE A 147 8.04 -0.35 -3.17
CA ILE A 147 7.66 0.37 -4.39
C ILE A 147 8.51 -0.18 -5.54
N PRO A 148 7.94 -0.41 -6.74
CA PRO A 148 8.73 -0.77 -7.91
C PRO A 148 9.84 0.24 -8.20
N ALA A 149 11.02 -0.25 -8.60
CA ALA A 149 12.18 0.61 -8.82
C ALA A 149 11.93 1.66 -9.92
N ASN A 150 11.18 1.27 -10.96
CA ASN A 150 10.89 2.09 -12.14
C ASN A 150 9.64 2.97 -12.00
N TYR A 151 9.01 3.04 -10.81
CA TYR A 151 7.90 3.97 -10.61
C TYR A 151 8.38 5.41 -10.67
N ASP A 152 7.64 6.21 -11.44
CA ASP A 152 7.84 7.65 -11.46
C ASP A 152 7.46 8.31 -10.13
N TYR A 153 7.72 9.59 -10.02
CA TYR A 153 7.50 10.34 -8.79
C TYR A 153 6.02 10.43 -8.39
N ASN A 154 5.08 10.49 -9.36
CA ASN A 154 3.66 10.55 -9.08
C ASN A 154 3.15 9.19 -8.57
N GLN A 155 3.59 8.10 -9.17
CA GLN A 155 3.24 6.75 -8.75
C GLN A 155 3.75 6.46 -7.33
N ARG A 156 5.00 6.86 -7.02
CA ARG A 156 5.56 6.73 -5.66
C ARG A 156 4.77 7.53 -4.64
N ALA A 157 4.45 8.79 -4.95
CA ALA A 157 3.64 9.65 -4.09
C ALA A 157 2.24 9.08 -3.85
N ALA A 158 1.58 8.55 -4.89
CA ALA A 158 0.25 7.98 -4.80
C ALA A 158 0.18 6.73 -3.88
N ILE A 159 1.21 5.87 -3.91
CA ILE A 159 1.29 4.73 -2.98
C ILE A 159 1.42 5.21 -1.53
N ILE A 160 2.27 6.20 -1.27
CA ILE A 160 2.46 6.73 0.09
C ILE A 160 1.19 7.41 0.58
N GLU A 161 0.49 8.15 -0.30
CA GLU A 161 -0.80 8.76 0.04
C GLU A 161 -1.85 7.69 0.35
N SER A 162 -1.89 6.59 -0.42
CA SER A 162 -2.80 5.46 -0.14
C SER A 162 -2.56 4.86 1.25
N ALA A 163 -1.30 4.73 1.64
CA ALA A 163 -0.93 4.24 2.97
C ALA A 163 -1.36 5.22 4.07
N LYS A 164 -1.17 6.52 3.86
CA LYS A 164 -1.64 7.56 4.79
C LYS A 164 -3.16 7.57 4.93
N LEU A 165 -3.91 7.36 3.82
CA LEU A 165 -5.37 7.22 3.84
C LEU A 165 -5.83 5.98 4.63
N ALA A 166 -4.98 4.95 4.70
CA ALA A 166 -5.20 3.77 5.54
C ALA A 166 -4.77 3.97 7.01
N GLY A 167 -4.30 5.14 7.41
CA GLY A 167 -3.83 5.44 8.77
C GLY A 167 -2.39 4.98 9.04
N ILE A 168 -1.62 4.64 8.00
CA ILE A 168 -0.24 4.16 8.13
C ILE A 168 0.74 5.34 8.18
N ASN A 169 1.59 5.36 9.19
CA ASN A 169 2.79 6.17 9.22
C ASN A 169 3.92 5.43 8.47
N VAL A 170 4.19 5.85 7.24
CA VAL A 170 5.26 5.27 6.42
C VAL A 170 6.61 5.70 6.96
N LEU A 171 7.35 4.76 7.55
CA LEU A 171 8.69 5.02 8.09
C LEU A 171 9.69 5.30 6.98
N ARG A 172 9.63 4.49 5.93
CA ARG A 172 10.46 4.62 4.73
C ARG A 172 9.82 3.84 3.58
N PRO A 173 9.70 4.42 2.39
CA PRO A 173 9.52 3.64 1.18
C PRO A 173 10.86 3.00 0.79
N ILE A 174 10.82 1.78 0.25
CA ILE A 174 12.01 1.07 -0.26
C ILE A 174 11.67 0.43 -1.60
N THR A 175 12.63 0.39 -2.52
CA THR A 175 12.39 -0.31 -3.79
C THR A 175 12.34 -1.82 -3.59
N GLU A 176 11.47 -2.50 -4.34
CA GLU A 176 11.30 -3.96 -4.27
C GLU A 176 12.64 -4.71 -4.42
N PRO A 177 13.50 -4.37 -5.41
CA PRO A 177 14.78 -5.04 -5.54
C PRO A 177 15.74 -4.77 -4.37
N THR A 178 15.72 -3.58 -3.77
CA THR A 178 16.55 -3.31 -2.60
C THR A 178 16.06 -4.11 -1.40
N ALA A 179 14.74 -4.25 -1.21
CA ALA A 179 14.17 -5.09 -0.17
C ALA A 179 14.54 -6.57 -0.38
N ALA A 180 14.45 -7.09 -1.60
CA ALA A 180 14.88 -8.45 -1.92
C ALA A 180 16.37 -8.68 -1.65
N ALA A 181 17.22 -7.74 -2.03
CA ALA A 181 18.66 -7.80 -1.74
C ALA A 181 18.96 -7.77 -0.24
N LEU A 182 18.19 -7.00 0.55
CA LEU A 182 18.27 -7.04 2.02
C LEU A 182 17.92 -8.43 2.57
N ALA A 183 16.82 -9.03 2.14
CA ALA A 183 16.44 -10.38 2.57
C ALA A 183 17.53 -11.40 2.24
N TYR A 184 18.14 -11.28 1.07
CA TYR A 184 19.25 -12.13 0.63
C TYR A 184 20.52 -11.91 1.48
N GLY A 185 20.94 -10.66 1.70
CA GLY A 185 22.09 -10.32 2.53
C GLY A 185 21.92 -10.72 3.99
N LEU A 186 20.68 -10.74 4.50
CA LEU A 186 20.35 -11.14 5.87
C LEU A 186 20.36 -12.63 6.13
N GLY A 187 20.14 -13.40 5.10
CA GLY A 187 20.30 -14.86 5.22
C GLY A 187 21.63 -15.25 5.81
N THR A 188 22.63 -14.35 5.80
CA THR A 188 23.95 -14.58 6.43
C THR A 188 23.98 -14.32 7.95
N THR A 189 23.01 -13.59 8.51
CA THR A 189 23.03 -13.13 9.92
C THR A 189 21.90 -13.67 10.78
N LEU A 190 20.78 -14.09 10.18
CA LEU A 190 19.65 -14.67 10.90
C LEU A 190 19.70 -16.19 10.76
N ASN A 191 19.61 -16.92 11.91
CA ASN A 191 19.49 -18.37 11.97
C ASN A 191 18.15 -18.86 11.35
N LEU A 192 17.95 -18.62 10.06
CA LEU A 192 16.91 -19.31 9.30
C LEU A 192 17.34 -20.78 9.22
N LYS A 193 16.63 -21.69 9.89
CA LYS A 193 16.97 -23.10 10.05
C LYS A 193 17.16 -23.88 8.72
N ASP A 194 16.83 -23.29 7.59
CA ASP A 194 16.98 -23.88 6.25
C ASP A 194 18.09 -23.26 5.38
N SER A 195 19.08 -22.66 5.98
CA SER A 195 20.09 -21.84 5.30
C SER A 195 21.29 -22.60 4.72
N LEU A 196 21.03 -23.61 3.89
CA LEU A 196 22.07 -24.14 2.97
C LEU A 196 22.54 -23.09 1.93
N ALA A 197 21.72 -22.09 1.65
CA ALA A 197 22.10 -20.96 0.79
C ALA A 197 23.16 -20.05 1.45
N ILE A 198 23.15 -19.97 2.79
CA ILE A 198 24.03 -19.11 3.60
C ILE A 198 25.43 -19.70 3.73
N SER A 199 25.55 -21.04 3.78
CA SER A 199 26.86 -21.69 3.83
C SER A 199 27.67 -21.47 2.53
N ALA A 200 27.01 -21.32 1.38
CA ALA A 200 27.68 -20.98 0.12
C ALA A 200 28.20 -19.53 0.10
N MET A 201 27.54 -18.59 0.80
CA MET A 201 28.01 -17.21 0.91
C MET A 201 29.17 -17.02 1.88
N LYS A 202 29.27 -17.86 2.93
CA LYS A 202 30.36 -17.80 3.91
C LYS A 202 31.73 -18.21 3.31
N GLN A 203 31.73 -18.88 2.16
CA GLN A 203 32.99 -19.32 1.52
C GLN A 203 33.62 -18.25 0.61
N ASP A 204 32.88 -17.22 0.20
CA ASP A 204 33.44 -16.15 -0.64
C ASP A 204 33.77 -14.92 0.23
N ASN A 205 35.04 -14.71 0.51
CA ASN A 205 35.57 -13.52 1.20
C ASN A 205 35.50 -12.22 0.36
N LYS A 206 34.55 -12.13 -0.58
CA LYS A 206 34.41 -10.96 -1.44
C LYS A 206 33.67 -9.83 -0.69
N ASN A 207 34.44 -8.82 -0.21
CA ASN A 207 33.90 -7.67 0.53
C ASN A 207 33.02 -6.74 -0.30
N ASN A 208 32.97 -6.90 -1.63
CA ASN A 208 32.17 -6.05 -2.52
C ASN A 208 31.57 -6.93 -3.63
N ARG A 209 30.28 -7.21 -3.53
CA ARG A 209 29.53 -8.06 -4.48
C ARG A 209 28.63 -7.20 -5.35
N LYS A 210 28.49 -7.59 -6.61
CA LYS A 210 27.52 -7.04 -7.54
C LYS A 210 26.36 -8.02 -7.67
N ILE A 211 25.20 -7.59 -7.21
CA ILE A 211 23.99 -8.42 -7.14
C ILE A 211 23.00 -7.88 -8.15
N MET A 212 22.52 -8.74 -9.04
CA MET A 212 21.36 -8.44 -9.88
C MET A 212 20.11 -8.99 -9.19
N VAL A 213 19.09 -8.18 -9.04
CA VAL A 213 17.75 -8.61 -8.64
C VAL A 213 16.88 -8.62 -9.88
N PHE A 214 16.36 -9.79 -10.21
CA PHE A 214 15.42 -10.04 -11.29
C PHE A 214 14.04 -10.25 -10.68
N ASP A 215 13.16 -9.29 -10.79
CA ASP A 215 11.83 -9.32 -10.22
C ASP A 215 10.75 -9.34 -11.30
N LEU A 216 10.16 -10.52 -11.52
CA LEU A 216 9.04 -10.71 -12.43
C LEU A 216 7.79 -11.06 -11.62
N GLY A 217 7.04 -10.01 -11.31
CA GLY A 217 5.80 -10.10 -10.55
C GLY A 217 4.57 -10.46 -11.38
N GLY A 218 3.38 -10.16 -10.84
CA GLY A 218 2.10 -10.37 -11.55
C GLY A 218 1.88 -9.36 -12.68
N GLY A 219 2.36 -8.12 -12.53
CA GLY A 219 2.06 -7.04 -13.45
C GLY A 219 3.23 -6.18 -13.87
N THR A 220 4.37 -6.28 -13.19
CA THR A 220 5.58 -5.50 -13.45
C THR A 220 6.78 -6.42 -13.58
N PHE A 221 7.76 -5.97 -14.32
CA PHE A 221 9.07 -6.57 -14.43
C PHE A 221 10.13 -5.53 -14.15
N ASP A 222 10.94 -5.76 -13.12
CA ASP A 222 12.00 -4.88 -12.70
C ASP A 222 13.33 -5.64 -12.61
N VAL A 223 14.41 -5.02 -13.09
CA VAL A 223 15.77 -5.52 -12.92
C VAL A 223 16.63 -4.42 -12.33
N SER A 224 17.30 -4.73 -11.22
CA SER A 224 18.20 -3.77 -10.58
C SER A 224 19.54 -4.42 -10.30
N ILE A 225 20.61 -3.66 -10.49
CA ILE A 225 21.97 -4.05 -10.10
C ILE A 225 22.36 -3.25 -8.87
N LEU A 226 22.76 -3.95 -7.82
CA LEU A 226 23.19 -3.36 -6.55
C LEU A 226 24.63 -3.79 -6.23
N SER A 227 25.36 -2.89 -5.59
CA SER A 227 26.61 -3.21 -4.90
C SER A 227 26.30 -3.49 -3.44
N LEU A 228 26.73 -4.63 -2.94
CA LEU A 228 26.71 -5.00 -1.53
C LEU A 228 28.14 -5.00 -1.00
N LYS A 229 28.46 -4.03 -0.11
CA LYS A 229 29.76 -3.91 0.50
C LYS A 229 29.68 -4.25 1.99
N ASN A 230 30.63 -5.07 2.48
CA ASN A 230 30.72 -5.49 3.88
C ASN A 230 29.42 -6.11 4.44
N ASN A 231 28.54 -6.65 3.61
CA ASN A 231 27.19 -7.14 3.96
C ASN A 231 26.29 -6.10 4.70
N LYS A 232 26.58 -4.81 4.59
CA LYS A 232 25.89 -3.72 5.29
C LYS A 232 25.53 -2.56 4.41
N ASP A 233 26.35 -2.26 3.40
CA ASP A 233 26.15 -1.13 2.52
C ASP A 233 25.54 -1.59 1.21
N PHE A 234 24.26 -1.31 1.02
CA PHE A 234 23.49 -1.60 -0.18
C PHE A 234 23.40 -0.32 -1.02
N LYS A 235 23.98 -0.36 -2.22
CA LYS A 235 23.95 0.75 -3.15
C LYS A 235 23.42 0.29 -4.49
N ALA A 236 22.32 0.87 -4.93
CA ALA A 236 21.82 0.69 -6.29
C ALA A 236 22.81 1.31 -7.30
N ILE A 237 23.04 0.62 -8.42
CA ILE A 237 23.95 1.05 -9.50
C ILE A 237 23.14 1.43 -10.72
N ALA A 238 22.23 0.54 -11.16
CA ALA A 238 21.36 0.75 -12.29
C ALA A 238 20.04 0.03 -12.08
N THR A 239 18.98 0.55 -12.66
CA THR A 239 17.66 -0.08 -12.68
C THR A 239 16.97 0.17 -14.02
N ASP A 240 16.31 -0.86 -14.54
CA ASP A 240 15.45 -0.80 -15.70
C ASP A 240 14.27 -1.75 -15.52
N GLY A 241 13.21 -1.63 -16.34
CA GLY A 241 12.05 -2.51 -16.21
C GLY A 241 10.93 -2.17 -17.18
N ASP A 242 9.85 -2.91 -17.02
CA ASP A 242 8.64 -2.78 -17.83
C ASP A 242 7.40 -2.86 -16.93
N THR A 243 6.72 -1.73 -16.76
CA THR A 243 5.54 -1.61 -15.91
C THR A 243 4.28 -2.28 -16.47
N HIS A 244 4.37 -2.87 -17.68
CA HIS A 244 3.30 -3.58 -18.38
C HIS A 244 3.72 -5.00 -18.79
N LEU A 245 4.63 -5.61 -18.05
CA LEU A 245 5.09 -6.97 -18.26
C LEU A 245 5.08 -7.73 -16.94
N GLY A 246 4.31 -8.80 -16.87
CA GLY A 246 4.20 -9.65 -15.68
C GLY A 246 3.36 -10.90 -15.94
N GLY A 247 3.12 -11.67 -14.89
CA GLY A 247 2.38 -12.94 -14.97
C GLY A 247 1.01 -12.84 -15.62
N ASP A 248 0.35 -11.69 -15.45
CA ASP A 248 -0.95 -11.42 -16.06
C ASP A 248 -0.88 -11.37 -17.60
N ASP A 249 0.24 -10.94 -18.16
CA ASP A 249 0.43 -10.87 -19.60
C ASP A 249 0.61 -12.28 -20.18
N PHE A 250 1.30 -13.15 -19.47
CA PHE A 250 1.38 -14.59 -19.78
C PHE A 250 0.00 -15.27 -19.67
N ASP A 251 -0.80 -14.97 -18.64
CA ASP A 251 -2.17 -15.48 -18.51
C ASP A 251 -3.04 -15.03 -19.68
N ASN A 252 -2.91 -13.77 -20.10
CA ASN A 252 -3.67 -13.23 -21.24
C ASN A 252 -3.35 -13.93 -22.56
N ARG A 253 -2.12 -14.45 -22.77
CA ARG A 253 -1.81 -15.30 -23.94
C ARG A 253 -2.64 -16.57 -23.93
N LEU A 254 -2.75 -17.24 -22.76
CA LEU A 254 -3.58 -18.42 -22.58
C LEU A 254 -5.07 -18.10 -22.76
N VAL A 255 -5.56 -17.01 -22.19
CA VAL A 255 -6.95 -16.56 -22.36
C VAL A 255 -7.27 -16.37 -23.85
N ASN A 256 -6.40 -15.69 -24.57
CA ASN A 256 -6.62 -15.41 -25.98
C ASN A 256 -6.66 -16.69 -26.85
N ILE A 257 -5.75 -17.64 -26.64
CA ILE A 257 -5.77 -18.89 -27.39
C ILE A 257 -6.97 -19.75 -27.04
N CYS A 258 -7.38 -19.78 -25.77
CA CYS A 258 -8.59 -20.50 -25.32
C CYS A 258 -9.85 -19.98 -26.02
N ILE A 259 -10.05 -18.66 -26.05
CA ILE A 259 -11.19 -18.03 -26.72
C ILE A 259 -11.16 -18.39 -28.23
N LYS A 260 -10.02 -18.22 -28.90
CA LYS A 260 -9.88 -18.55 -30.32
C LYS A 260 -10.20 -20.03 -30.62
N LYS A 261 -9.62 -20.96 -29.84
CA LYS A 261 -9.88 -22.41 -30.02
C LYS A 261 -11.36 -22.73 -29.78
N PHE A 262 -11.98 -22.13 -28.75
CA PHE A 262 -13.41 -22.33 -28.44
C PHE A 262 -14.32 -21.82 -29.58
N CYS A 263 -14.10 -20.59 -30.01
CA CYS A 263 -14.90 -19.97 -31.08
C CYS A 263 -14.79 -20.76 -32.40
N LYS A 264 -13.60 -21.28 -32.71
CA LYS A 264 -13.38 -22.13 -33.88
C LYS A 264 -14.16 -23.46 -33.81
N VAL A 265 -14.27 -24.07 -32.62
CA VAL A 265 -14.97 -25.35 -32.41
C VAL A 265 -16.46 -25.17 -32.47
N TYR A 266 -17.02 -24.14 -31.84
CA TYR A 266 -18.46 -23.96 -31.67
C TYR A 266 -19.10 -22.93 -32.61
N GLY A 267 -18.32 -22.27 -33.48
CA GLY A 267 -18.84 -21.28 -34.42
C GLY A 267 -19.37 -19.99 -33.74
N VAL A 268 -18.85 -19.66 -32.55
CA VAL A 268 -19.27 -18.47 -31.77
C VAL A 268 -18.42 -17.26 -32.14
N ASP A 269 -19.02 -16.06 -32.17
CA ASP A 269 -18.28 -14.82 -32.38
C ASP A 269 -17.42 -14.50 -31.16
N GLU A 270 -16.12 -14.27 -31.38
CA GLU A 270 -15.18 -13.86 -30.34
C GLU A 270 -15.63 -12.60 -29.61
N THR A 271 -16.27 -11.67 -30.31
CA THR A 271 -16.69 -10.37 -29.75
C THR A 271 -17.72 -10.53 -28.64
N GLU A 272 -18.60 -11.52 -28.72
CA GLU A 272 -19.59 -11.82 -27.65
C GLU A 272 -18.89 -12.30 -26.38
N ILE A 273 -17.93 -13.23 -26.51
CA ILE A 273 -17.19 -13.76 -25.34
C ILE A 273 -16.30 -12.69 -24.74
N ARG A 274 -15.63 -11.87 -25.59
CA ARG A 274 -14.73 -10.82 -25.13
C ARG A 274 -15.44 -9.67 -24.40
N LYS A 275 -16.72 -9.42 -24.66
CA LYS A 275 -17.55 -8.43 -23.96
C LYS A 275 -17.96 -8.90 -22.55
N ASP A 276 -18.09 -10.19 -22.33
CA ASP A 276 -18.52 -10.73 -21.03
C ASP A 276 -17.35 -10.74 -20.03
N LYS A 277 -17.39 -9.80 -19.07
CA LYS A 277 -16.38 -9.67 -18.02
C LYS A 277 -16.33 -10.89 -17.09
N ASN A 278 -17.47 -11.57 -16.88
CA ASN A 278 -17.56 -12.72 -15.97
C ASN A 278 -16.92 -13.97 -16.61
N ILE A 279 -17.21 -14.21 -17.89
CA ILE A 279 -16.58 -15.29 -18.66
C ILE A 279 -15.06 -15.12 -18.68
N LYS A 280 -14.56 -13.92 -19.03
CA LYS A 280 -13.11 -13.63 -19.05
C LYS A 280 -12.47 -13.86 -17.68
N ARG A 281 -13.11 -13.45 -16.59
CA ARG A 281 -12.61 -13.67 -15.24
C ARG A 281 -12.49 -15.14 -14.89
N ARG A 282 -13.55 -15.93 -15.15
CA ARG A 282 -13.56 -17.38 -14.91
C ARG A 282 -12.45 -18.06 -15.70
N LEU A 283 -12.28 -17.67 -16.96
CA LEU A 283 -11.24 -18.19 -17.82
C LEU A 283 -9.84 -17.80 -17.31
N LYS A 284 -9.62 -16.54 -16.94
CA LYS A 284 -8.31 -16.05 -16.44
C LYS A 284 -7.85 -16.86 -15.23
N VAL A 285 -8.74 -17.19 -14.29
CA VAL A 285 -8.42 -18.03 -13.12
C VAL A 285 -7.93 -19.43 -13.54
N GLN A 286 -8.56 -20.04 -14.55
CA GLN A 286 -8.13 -21.37 -15.03
C GLN A 286 -6.83 -21.28 -15.83
N CYS A 287 -6.62 -20.21 -16.59
CA CYS A 287 -5.36 -19.96 -17.32
C CYS A 287 -4.20 -19.75 -16.35
N GLU A 288 -4.37 -18.98 -15.27
CA GLU A 288 -3.35 -18.84 -14.21
C GLU A 288 -3.00 -20.18 -13.57
N LYS A 289 -4.01 -21.04 -13.26
CA LYS A 289 -3.76 -22.38 -12.75
C LYS A 289 -2.97 -23.24 -13.76
N ALA A 290 -3.32 -23.15 -15.02
CA ALA A 290 -2.63 -23.87 -16.10
C ALA A 290 -1.18 -23.36 -16.25
N LYS A 291 -0.93 -22.04 -16.24
CA LYS A 291 0.42 -21.45 -16.23
C LYS A 291 1.25 -21.99 -15.07
N LYS A 292 0.71 -21.96 -13.84
CA LYS A 292 1.39 -22.52 -12.65
C LYS A 292 1.70 -24.02 -12.82
N LYS A 293 0.76 -24.78 -13.39
CA LYS A 293 0.97 -26.21 -13.67
C LYS A 293 2.07 -26.45 -14.71
N LEU A 294 2.14 -25.62 -15.76
CA LEU A 294 3.20 -25.68 -16.79
C LEU A 294 4.59 -25.36 -16.24
N SER A 295 4.71 -24.75 -15.07
CA SER A 295 6.01 -24.55 -14.41
C SER A 295 6.60 -25.86 -13.89
N THR A 296 5.78 -26.85 -13.58
CA THR A 296 6.22 -28.16 -13.04
C THR A 296 5.95 -29.33 -13.99
N GLN A 297 4.97 -29.20 -14.89
CA GLN A 297 4.56 -30.24 -15.83
C GLN A 297 4.74 -29.77 -17.26
N THR A 298 4.83 -30.72 -18.21
CA THR A 298 5.00 -30.40 -19.64
C THR A 298 3.70 -30.08 -20.35
N ASN A 299 2.55 -30.37 -19.74
CA ASN A 299 1.22 -30.12 -20.27
C ASN A 299 0.24 -29.70 -19.18
N ALA A 300 -0.78 -28.96 -19.57
CA ALA A 300 -1.88 -28.55 -18.71
C ALA A 300 -3.20 -28.56 -19.48
N THR A 301 -4.29 -28.81 -18.75
CA THR A 301 -5.65 -28.79 -19.29
C THR A 301 -6.40 -27.60 -18.69
N ILE A 302 -7.02 -26.79 -19.55
CA ILE A 302 -7.93 -25.70 -19.18
C ILE A 302 -9.35 -26.16 -19.45
N LYS A 303 -10.15 -26.37 -18.40
CA LYS A 303 -11.52 -26.85 -18.50
C LYS A 303 -12.47 -25.94 -17.74
N LEU A 304 -13.54 -25.50 -18.41
CA LEU A 304 -14.60 -24.69 -17.82
C LEU A 304 -15.97 -25.19 -18.29
N TYR A 305 -16.73 -25.73 -17.34
CA TYR A 305 -18.11 -26.09 -17.60
C TYR A 305 -18.98 -24.83 -17.73
N ASN A 306 -20.00 -24.89 -18.62
CA ASN A 306 -20.88 -23.77 -18.91
C ASN A 306 -20.05 -22.48 -19.16
N PHE A 307 -19.04 -22.60 -20.03
CA PHE A 307 -18.15 -21.49 -20.36
C PHE A 307 -18.92 -20.38 -21.08
N TYR A 308 -19.66 -20.77 -22.11
CA TYR A 308 -20.60 -19.89 -22.83
C TYR A 308 -21.89 -20.69 -23.09
N LYS A 309 -23.02 -20.24 -22.54
CA LYS A 309 -24.27 -21.00 -22.48
C LYS A 309 -23.99 -22.37 -21.86
N GLU A 310 -24.48 -23.47 -22.48
CA GLU A 310 -24.24 -24.86 -22.08
C GLU A 310 -22.88 -25.44 -22.56
N TYR A 311 -22.15 -24.73 -23.40
CA TYR A 311 -20.92 -25.24 -23.96
C TYR A 311 -19.77 -25.24 -22.97
N THR A 312 -19.01 -26.32 -22.95
CA THR A 312 -17.83 -26.50 -22.11
C THR A 312 -16.58 -26.15 -22.90
N LEU A 313 -15.73 -25.28 -22.33
CA LEU A 313 -14.38 -25.06 -22.83
C LEU A 313 -13.49 -26.24 -22.39
N TYR A 314 -12.77 -26.83 -23.35
CA TYR A 314 -11.73 -27.83 -23.11
C TYR A 314 -10.54 -27.53 -24.03
N VAL A 315 -9.40 -27.18 -23.41
CA VAL A 315 -8.16 -26.88 -24.14
C VAL A 315 -6.99 -27.56 -23.44
N GLU A 316 -6.28 -28.38 -24.15
CA GLU A 316 -4.98 -28.87 -23.74
C GLU A 316 -3.90 -27.97 -24.33
N ILE A 317 -2.86 -27.69 -23.55
CA ILE A 317 -1.73 -26.88 -23.94
C ILE A 317 -0.44 -27.49 -23.39
N THR A 318 0.59 -27.54 -24.22
CA THR A 318 1.94 -27.95 -23.85
C THR A 318 2.76 -26.77 -23.42
N ARG A 319 3.87 -27.01 -22.68
CA ARG A 319 4.83 -25.96 -22.32
C ARG A 319 5.45 -25.34 -23.57
N SER A 320 5.75 -26.13 -24.60
CA SER A 320 6.31 -25.63 -25.86
C SER A 320 5.36 -24.64 -26.56
N GLU A 321 4.06 -25.01 -26.70
CA GLU A 321 3.05 -24.09 -27.24
C GLU A 321 2.90 -22.81 -26.40
N PHE A 322 2.97 -22.95 -25.07
CA PHE A 322 2.93 -21.79 -24.18
C PHE A 322 4.14 -20.87 -24.36
N ASP A 323 5.34 -21.44 -24.49
CA ASP A 323 6.57 -20.66 -24.72
C ASP A 323 6.52 -19.95 -26.08
N GLU A 324 6.03 -20.61 -27.15
CA GLU A 324 5.83 -19.97 -28.45
C GLU A 324 4.82 -18.80 -28.39
N LEU A 325 3.69 -18.97 -27.66
CA LEU A 325 2.70 -17.91 -27.48
C LEU A 325 3.25 -16.70 -26.72
N CYS A 326 4.31 -16.87 -25.96
CA CYS A 326 4.91 -15.86 -25.09
C CYS A 326 6.26 -15.33 -25.59
N GLU A 327 6.71 -15.69 -26.80
CA GLU A 327 8.06 -15.34 -27.29
C GLU A 327 8.32 -13.82 -27.29
N ASP A 328 7.33 -13.02 -27.66
CA ASP A 328 7.43 -11.56 -27.61
C ASP A 328 7.62 -11.01 -26.19
N LEU A 329 7.05 -11.68 -25.16
CA LEU A 329 7.26 -11.32 -23.76
C LEU A 329 8.69 -11.65 -23.31
N TYR A 330 9.23 -12.78 -23.75
CA TYR A 330 10.63 -13.15 -23.47
C TYR A 330 11.63 -12.19 -24.13
N GLU A 331 11.34 -11.73 -25.34
CA GLU A 331 12.17 -10.71 -26.02
C GLU A 331 12.16 -9.37 -25.28
N ARG A 332 11.03 -8.98 -24.68
CA ARG A 332 10.96 -7.78 -23.83
C ARG A 332 11.82 -7.96 -22.59
N ILE A 333 11.79 -9.13 -21.95
CA ILE A 333 12.65 -9.46 -20.80
C ILE A 333 14.13 -9.36 -21.17
N LYS A 334 14.54 -9.95 -22.29
CA LYS A 334 15.94 -9.90 -22.74
C LYS A 334 16.42 -8.47 -22.96
N ARG A 335 15.59 -7.61 -23.56
CA ARG A 335 15.91 -6.18 -23.77
C ARG A 335 16.16 -5.45 -22.46
N VAL A 336 15.32 -5.64 -21.44
CA VAL A 336 15.52 -5.02 -20.13
C VAL A 336 16.81 -5.51 -19.47
N LEU A 337 17.13 -6.81 -19.58
CA LEU A 337 18.39 -7.37 -19.09
C LEU A 337 19.61 -6.78 -19.80
N ASP A 338 19.54 -6.53 -21.11
CA ASP A 338 20.61 -5.89 -21.86
C ASP A 338 20.78 -4.42 -21.47
N ASN A 339 19.69 -3.69 -21.36
CA ASN A 339 19.69 -2.28 -20.99
C ASN A 339 20.29 -2.04 -19.61
N VAL A 340 19.89 -2.82 -18.59
CA VAL A 340 20.41 -2.63 -17.23
C VAL A 340 21.91 -2.89 -17.12
N ILE A 341 22.43 -3.85 -17.87
CA ILE A 341 23.88 -4.11 -17.97
C ILE A 341 24.58 -2.91 -18.63
N LEU A 342 24.04 -2.41 -19.74
CA LEU A 342 24.59 -1.24 -20.44
C LEU A 342 24.60 0.00 -19.52
N GLU A 343 23.50 0.28 -18.83
CA GLU A 343 23.40 1.42 -17.91
C GLU A 343 24.33 1.28 -16.70
N SER A 344 24.53 0.07 -16.21
CA SER A 344 25.44 -0.20 -15.08
C SER A 344 26.92 -0.02 -15.42
N LYS A 345 27.26 -0.08 -16.69
CA LYS A 345 28.66 -0.09 -17.22
C LYS A 345 29.49 -1.26 -16.72
N LEU A 346 28.85 -2.33 -16.28
CA LEU A 346 29.48 -3.57 -15.82
C LEU A 346 29.49 -4.60 -16.96
N SER A 347 30.46 -5.50 -16.92
CA SER A 347 30.43 -6.72 -17.75
C SER A 347 29.57 -7.81 -17.10
N LEU A 348 29.17 -8.83 -17.88
CA LEU A 348 28.37 -9.95 -17.36
C LEU A 348 29.13 -10.74 -16.30
N GLU A 349 30.46 -10.80 -16.40
CA GLU A 349 31.36 -11.50 -15.46
C GLU A 349 31.40 -10.82 -14.10
N GLU A 350 31.24 -9.49 -14.06
CA GLU A 350 31.27 -8.71 -12.82
C GLU A 350 30.00 -8.90 -11.96
N ILE A 351 28.92 -9.45 -12.53
CA ILE A 351 27.75 -9.84 -11.76
C ILE A 351 28.06 -11.11 -10.97
N ASP A 352 28.04 -11.03 -9.65
CA ASP A 352 28.37 -12.15 -8.75
C ASP A 352 27.16 -13.06 -8.53
N ASP A 353 25.97 -12.47 -8.27
CA ASP A 353 24.75 -13.19 -7.93
C ASP A 353 23.55 -12.59 -8.66
N ILE A 354 22.60 -13.46 -8.96
CA ILE A 354 21.28 -13.11 -9.51
C ILE A 354 20.22 -13.64 -8.56
N ILE A 355 19.56 -12.73 -7.88
CA ILE A 355 18.41 -13.03 -7.01
C ILE A 355 17.16 -13.01 -7.85
N VAL A 356 16.41 -14.10 -7.83
CA VAL A 356 15.19 -14.25 -8.61
C VAL A 356 13.99 -14.07 -7.70
N VAL A 357 13.14 -13.08 -8.00
CA VAL A 357 12.00 -12.65 -7.19
C VAL A 357 10.73 -12.61 -8.05
N GLY A 358 9.57 -12.62 -7.40
CA GLY A 358 8.26 -12.59 -8.03
C GLY A 358 7.81 -13.97 -8.53
N GLY A 359 6.52 -14.29 -8.34
CA GLY A 359 5.97 -15.62 -8.63
C GLY A 359 6.07 -16.03 -10.10
N SER A 360 6.09 -15.07 -11.03
CA SER A 360 6.20 -15.33 -12.47
C SER A 360 7.60 -15.72 -12.92
N SER A 361 8.62 -15.47 -12.12
CA SER A 361 9.99 -15.95 -12.36
C SER A 361 10.14 -17.47 -12.32
N ARG A 362 9.12 -18.18 -11.79
CA ARG A 362 9.04 -19.65 -11.78
C ARG A 362 8.78 -20.27 -13.16
N ILE A 363 8.47 -19.46 -14.18
CA ILE A 363 8.30 -19.95 -15.57
C ILE A 363 9.65 -20.52 -16.06
N PRO A 364 9.70 -21.80 -16.48
CA PRO A 364 10.98 -22.48 -16.77
C PRO A 364 11.85 -21.77 -17.83
N LYS A 365 11.25 -21.19 -18.86
CA LYS A 365 11.94 -20.45 -19.90
C LYS A 365 12.70 -19.23 -19.35
N ILE A 366 12.19 -18.59 -18.30
CA ILE A 366 12.89 -17.49 -17.60
C ILE A 366 14.21 -17.97 -17.01
N LYS A 367 14.19 -19.12 -16.32
CA LYS A 367 15.42 -19.72 -15.76
C LYS A 367 16.41 -20.06 -16.87
N THR A 368 15.93 -20.60 -17.99
CA THR A 368 16.77 -20.90 -19.18
C THR A 368 17.44 -19.63 -19.68
N ILE A 369 16.70 -18.53 -19.88
CA ILE A 369 17.25 -17.24 -20.35
C ILE A 369 18.35 -16.74 -19.40
N LEU A 370 18.12 -16.80 -18.09
CA LEU A 370 19.11 -16.35 -17.11
C LEU A 370 20.35 -17.25 -17.09
N VAL A 371 20.17 -18.58 -17.17
CA VAL A 371 21.28 -19.55 -17.21
C VAL A 371 22.14 -19.39 -18.46
N GLU A 372 21.52 -19.25 -19.62
CA GLU A 372 22.20 -19.05 -20.87
C GLU A 372 23.04 -17.76 -20.93
N LYS A 373 22.51 -16.67 -20.32
CA LYS A 373 23.17 -15.37 -20.34
C LYS A 373 24.24 -15.20 -19.27
N TYR A 374 24.02 -15.71 -18.07
CA TYR A 374 24.88 -15.42 -16.90
C TYR A 374 25.56 -16.65 -16.28
N GLY A 375 25.13 -17.85 -16.61
CA GLY A 375 25.59 -19.10 -16.03
C GLY A 375 24.80 -19.53 -14.79
N ALA A 376 24.59 -20.83 -14.65
CA ALA A 376 23.79 -21.42 -13.58
C ALA A 376 24.34 -21.15 -12.16
N SER A 377 25.66 -21.04 -12.01
CA SER A 377 26.33 -20.83 -10.72
C SER A 377 26.01 -19.50 -10.05
N LYS A 378 25.57 -18.48 -10.83
CA LYS A 378 25.24 -17.15 -10.34
C LYS A 378 23.79 -17.04 -9.85
N ILE A 379 22.89 -17.96 -10.21
CA ILE A 379 21.46 -17.87 -9.92
C ILE A 379 21.15 -18.32 -8.50
N ARG A 380 20.43 -17.48 -7.76
CA ARG A 380 20.01 -17.71 -6.37
C ARG A 380 18.49 -17.80 -6.30
N ASP A 381 17.96 -19.02 -6.32
CA ASP A 381 16.52 -19.34 -6.32
C ASP A 381 16.06 -20.07 -5.03
N LYS A 382 16.90 -20.06 -3.98
CA LYS A 382 16.60 -20.77 -2.71
C LYS A 382 15.72 -19.98 -1.74
N ILE A 383 15.65 -18.66 -1.86
CA ILE A 383 14.71 -17.85 -1.10
C ILE A 383 13.34 -17.94 -1.79
N ASN A 384 12.27 -18.07 -1.01
CA ASN A 384 10.93 -18.02 -1.60
C ASN A 384 10.74 -16.71 -2.35
N PRO A 385 10.65 -16.73 -3.69
CA PRO A 385 10.58 -15.50 -4.49
C PRO A 385 9.31 -14.66 -4.23
N ASP A 386 8.28 -15.26 -3.63
CA ASP A 386 7.03 -14.58 -3.27
C ASP A 386 7.13 -13.82 -1.94
N GLU A 387 8.12 -14.13 -1.08
CA GLU A 387 8.23 -13.57 0.27
C GLU A 387 9.48 -12.68 0.46
N ALA A 388 10.47 -12.82 -0.41
CA ALA A 388 11.76 -12.15 -0.27
C ALA A 388 11.64 -10.63 -0.07
N VAL A 389 10.78 -9.98 -0.81
CA VAL A 389 10.54 -8.53 -0.77
C VAL A 389 9.93 -8.13 0.58
N ALA A 390 8.88 -8.83 1.03
CA ALA A 390 8.24 -8.57 2.32
C ALA A 390 9.19 -8.83 3.49
N ILE A 391 10.01 -9.88 3.42
CA ILE A 391 11.04 -10.21 4.44
C ILE A 391 12.03 -9.05 4.58
N GLY A 392 12.57 -8.54 3.47
CA GLY A 392 13.52 -7.43 3.50
C GLY A 392 12.92 -6.14 4.03
N ALA A 393 11.70 -5.80 3.61
CA ALA A 393 10.96 -4.65 4.11
C ALA A 393 10.68 -4.75 5.62
N THR A 394 10.29 -5.92 6.09
CA THR A 394 10.03 -6.19 7.52
C THR A 394 11.28 -6.02 8.36
N TRP A 395 12.38 -6.59 7.91
CA TRP A 395 13.63 -6.46 8.62
C TRP A 395 14.10 -4.99 8.69
N LEU A 396 13.96 -4.25 7.58
CA LEU A 396 14.28 -2.82 7.58
C LEU A 396 13.39 -2.05 8.55
N SER A 397 12.11 -2.36 8.63
CA SER A 397 11.19 -1.72 9.57
C SER A 397 11.64 -1.89 11.02
N HIS A 398 12.06 -3.10 11.38
CA HIS A 398 12.62 -3.42 12.70
C HIS A 398 13.91 -2.62 12.98
N LYS A 399 14.82 -2.55 12.01
CA LYS A 399 16.08 -1.80 12.17
C LYS A 399 15.87 -0.31 12.37
N ILE A 400 14.92 0.28 11.65
CA ILE A 400 14.57 1.71 11.80
C ILE A 400 14.03 1.98 13.22
N ILE A 401 13.13 1.14 13.72
CA ILE A 401 12.55 1.31 15.08
C ILE A 401 13.61 1.16 16.17
N LYS A 402 14.52 0.21 16.02
CA LYS A 402 15.62 0.01 17.00
C LYS A 402 16.75 1.03 16.87
N SER A 403 16.60 2.05 16.01
CA SER A 403 17.61 3.10 15.75
C SER A 403 19.00 2.54 15.42
N ASN A 404 19.05 1.35 14.83
CA ASN A 404 20.31 0.70 14.48
C ASN A 404 20.83 1.22 13.15
N LYS A 405 21.93 2.01 13.20
CA LYS A 405 22.57 2.67 12.06
C LYS A 405 23.53 1.76 11.26
N ASP A 406 23.58 0.47 11.55
CA ASP A 406 24.58 -0.46 10.98
C ASP A 406 24.36 -0.78 9.50
N ILE A 407 23.27 -0.28 8.88
CA ILE A 407 22.94 -0.53 7.49
C ILE A 407 22.75 0.77 6.75
N ASN A 408 23.50 0.89 5.67
CA ASN A 408 23.42 2.01 4.75
C ASN A 408 22.74 1.55 3.46
N ILE A 409 21.63 2.22 3.10
CA ILE A 409 20.90 1.98 1.86
C ILE A 409 20.94 3.25 1.05
N ILE A 410 21.59 3.19 -0.09
CA ILE A 410 21.71 4.30 -1.05
C ILE A 410 20.92 3.91 -2.29
N ASP A 411 19.76 4.54 -2.46
CA ASP A 411 18.95 4.45 -3.67
C ASP A 411 19.46 5.41 -4.74
N ILE A 412 18.94 5.23 -5.96
CA ILE A 412 19.27 6.07 -7.12
C ILE A 412 18.00 6.74 -7.67
N THR A 413 18.19 7.82 -8.41
CA THR A 413 17.10 8.50 -9.11
C THR A 413 16.52 7.62 -10.21
N PRO A 414 15.20 7.41 -10.26
CA PRO A 414 14.56 6.55 -11.26
C PRO A 414 14.57 7.20 -12.66
N PHE A 415 14.61 8.53 -12.73
CA PHE A 415 14.63 9.33 -13.95
C PHE A 415 15.55 10.53 -13.82
N SER A 416 16.00 11.06 -14.95
CA SER A 416 16.70 12.34 -15.01
C SER A 416 15.76 13.47 -14.60
N LEU A 417 16.30 14.46 -13.87
CA LEU A 417 15.60 15.69 -13.48
C LEU A 417 16.21 16.88 -14.19
N GLY A 418 15.36 17.75 -14.72
CA GLY A 418 15.82 18.93 -15.44
C GLY A 418 14.75 20.00 -15.55
N VAL A 419 15.15 21.15 -16.09
CA VAL A 419 14.26 22.30 -16.29
C VAL A 419 14.04 22.57 -17.76
N ALA A 420 12.86 23.12 -18.08
CA ALA A 420 12.54 23.53 -19.45
C ALA A 420 13.42 24.68 -19.93
N THR A 421 13.92 24.58 -21.14
CA THR A 421 14.67 25.65 -21.83
C THR A 421 14.12 25.84 -23.23
N LYS A 422 14.37 27.04 -23.80
CA LYS A 422 13.99 27.38 -25.17
C LYS A 422 14.73 26.45 -26.15
N ASN A 423 13.99 25.87 -27.09
CA ASN A 423 14.57 25.11 -28.20
C ASN A 423 15.09 26.05 -29.28
N LYS A 424 16.08 25.59 -30.05
CA LYS A 424 16.53 26.26 -31.26
C LYS A 424 15.46 26.27 -32.35
N ASP A 425 14.69 25.19 -32.46
CA ASP A 425 13.50 25.11 -33.30
C ASP A 425 12.24 25.37 -32.45
N PRO A 426 11.55 26.53 -32.63
CA PRO A 426 10.35 26.86 -31.90
C PRO A 426 9.18 25.90 -32.12
N ASN A 427 9.16 25.19 -33.25
CA ASN A 427 8.05 24.28 -33.61
C ASN A 427 8.10 22.97 -32.83
N GLU A 428 9.27 22.56 -32.34
CA GLU A 428 9.41 21.33 -31.54
C GLU A 428 8.98 21.48 -30.09
N GLY A 429 8.89 22.71 -29.59
CA GLY A 429 8.61 23.01 -28.19
C GLY A 429 9.87 23.05 -27.32
N SER A 430 9.69 23.12 -25.99
CA SER A 430 10.80 23.26 -25.03
C SER A 430 11.64 21.98 -24.92
N VAL A 431 12.94 22.17 -24.66
CA VAL A 431 13.93 21.10 -24.43
C VAL A 431 14.21 20.98 -22.93
N MET A 432 14.38 19.78 -22.45
CA MET A 432 14.77 19.52 -21.06
C MET A 432 16.29 19.67 -20.88
N SER A 433 16.69 20.65 -20.08
CA SER A 433 18.07 20.80 -19.59
C SER A 433 18.25 19.93 -18.38
N VAL A 434 18.85 18.74 -18.55
CA VAL A 434 19.07 17.77 -17.46
C VAL A 434 20.10 18.30 -16.48
N LEU A 435 19.73 18.40 -15.19
CA LEU A 435 20.57 18.83 -14.08
C LEU A 435 21.03 17.64 -13.22
N ILE A 436 20.17 16.68 -12.95
CA ILE A 436 20.50 15.42 -12.27
C ILE A 436 20.13 14.30 -13.23
N LYS A 437 21.05 13.38 -13.49
CA LYS A 437 20.83 12.24 -14.40
C LYS A 437 20.15 11.08 -13.67
N LYS A 438 19.44 10.23 -14.42
CA LYS A 438 18.99 8.90 -13.99
C LYS A 438 20.17 8.12 -13.39
N ASN A 439 19.90 7.27 -12.41
CA ASN A 439 20.87 6.45 -11.69
C ASN A 439 21.89 7.26 -10.84
N ASN A 440 21.66 8.55 -10.58
CA ASN A 440 22.42 9.27 -9.57
C ASN A 440 21.98 8.86 -8.16
N GLU A 441 22.93 8.79 -7.24
CA GLU A 441 22.65 8.51 -5.83
C GLU A 441 21.64 9.50 -5.26
N ILE A 442 20.67 9.00 -4.50
CA ILE A 442 19.77 9.85 -3.71
C ILE A 442 20.56 10.40 -2.53
N SER A 443 20.40 11.69 -2.26
CA SER A 443 21.27 12.63 -1.57
C SER A 443 22.38 13.12 -2.47
N CYS A 444 21.99 13.85 -3.52
CA CYS A 444 22.90 14.47 -4.46
C CYS A 444 22.50 15.92 -4.75
N ARG A 445 23.45 16.67 -5.26
CA ARG A 445 23.26 18.06 -5.71
C ARG A 445 23.86 18.22 -7.10
N SER A 446 23.11 18.90 -7.99
CA SER A 446 23.63 19.26 -9.30
C SER A 446 24.59 20.43 -9.22
N GLU A 447 25.54 20.51 -10.16
CA GLU A 447 26.23 21.76 -10.41
C GLU A 447 25.21 22.83 -10.86
N PRO A 448 25.36 24.07 -10.40
CA PRO A 448 24.52 25.18 -10.82
C PRO A 448 24.68 25.46 -12.32
N ARG A 449 23.58 25.67 -13.02
CA ARG A 449 23.57 26.11 -14.42
C ARG A 449 22.98 27.50 -14.57
N LEU A 450 23.51 28.26 -15.57
CA LEU A 450 23.08 29.60 -15.88
C LEU A 450 22.07 29.58 -17.02
N TYR A 451 20.96 30.26 -16.79
CA TYR A 451 19.88 30.44 -17.78
C TYR A 451 19.68 31.97 -17.95
N LYS A 452 19.30 32.40 -19.15
CA LYS A 452 19.17 33.79 -19.48
C LYS A 452 17.78 34.16 -19.91
N THR A 453 17.38 35.43 -19.77
CA THR A 453 16.14 35.97 -20.32
C THR A 453 16.08 35.73 -21.84
N VAL A 454 14.88 35.42 -22.34
CA VAL A 454 14.63 35.08 -23.76
C VAL A 454 13.91 36.21 -24.51
N GLU A 455 13.44 37.22 -23.80
CA GLU A 455 12.73 38.41 -24.33
C GLU A 455 13.26 39.68 -23.71
N ASP A 456 13.13 40.79 -24.47
CA ASP A 456 13.46 42.12 -23.96
C ASP A 456 12.46 42.53 -22.87
N ASN A 457 12.98 43.11 -21.78
CA ASN A 457 12.18 43.53 -20.63
C ASN A 457 11.29 42.44 -20.01
N GLN A 458 11.75 41.18 -20.07
CA GLN A 458 11.07 40.05 -19.43
C GLN A 458 10.84 40.33 -17.94
N LYS A 459 9.60 40.10 -17.45
CA LYS A 459 9.20 40.50 -16.08
C LYS A 459 9.42 39.41 -15.04
N PHE A 460 9.50 38.15 -15.46
CA PHE A 460 9.66 36.98 -14.57
C PHE A 460 10.38 35.83 -15.27
N PHE A 461 10.98 34.95 -14.48
CA PHE A 461 11.40 33.62 -14.94
C PHE A 461 10.34 32.60 -14.58
N ARG A 462 9.88 31.83 -15.56
CA ARG A 462 9.00 30.67 -15.35
C ARG A 462 9.83 29.39 -15.36
N ILE A 463 9.93 28.73 -14.23
CA ILE A 463 10.70 27.52 -14.04
C ILE A 463 9.75 26.33 -14.05
N LYS A 464 10.00 25.37 -14.93
CA LYS A 464 9.25 24.11 -15.02
C LYS A 464 10.23 22.96 -14.80
N LEU A 465 10.05 22.21 -13.71
CA LEU A 465 10.80 21.01 -13.38
C LEU A 465 10.18 19.80 -14.06
N PHE A 466 10.99 19.03 -14.77
CA PHE A 466 10.57 17.80 -15.44
C PHE A 466 11.38 16.61 -14.96
N ALA A 467 10.75 15.40 -15.06
CA ALA A 467 11.39 14.11 -14.93
C ALA A 467 11.21 13.29 -16.20
N GLY A 468 12.25 12.61 -16.65
CA GLY A 468 12.23 11.74 -17.83
C GLY A 468 13.54 11.73 -18.60
N GLU A 469 13.57 10.93 -19.69
CA GLU A 469 14.77 10.72 -20.49
C GLU A 469 14.67 11.34 -21.90
N ASP A 470 13.50 11.85 -22.29
CA ASP A 470 13.32 12.44 -23.60
C ASP A 470 13.91 13.86 -23.66
N ARG A 471 14.48 14.22 -24.82
CA ARG A 471 15.00 15.56 -25.08
C ARG A 471 13.92 16.64 -24.98
N LEU A 472 12.71 16.34 -25.44
CA LEU A 472 11.60 17.29 -25.47
C LEU A 472 10.77 17.22 -24.20
N CYS A 473 10.54 18.38 -23.58
CA CYS A 473 9.75 18.47 -22.35
C CYS A 473 8.34 17.88 -22.47
N LYS A 474 7.71 17.95 -23.66
CA LYS A 474 6.36 17.43 -23.89
C LYS A 474 6.23 15.92 -23.71
N ASN A 475 7.34 15.18 -23.84
CA ASN A 475 7.40 13.73 -23.67
C ASN A 475 7.88 13.32 -22.27
N ASN A 476 8.20 14.30 -21.41
CA ASN A 476 8.63 14.10 -20.03
C ASN A 476 7.52 14.52 -19.05
N GLU A 477 7.60 14.06 -17.84
CA GLU A 477 6.65 14.39 -16.79
C GLU A 477 6.95 15.76 -16.19
N LEU A 478 5.95 16.67 -16.20
CA LEU A 478 6.02 17.94 -15.45
C LEU A 478 5.74 17.68 -13.96
N LEU A 479 6.75 17.93 -13.12
CA LEU A 479 6.66 17.75 -11.68
C LEU A 479 6.19 19.02 -10.96
N LYS A 480 6.76 20.18 -11.31
CA LYS A 480 6.45 21.46 -10.67
C LYS A 480 6.65 22.62 -11.64
N GLU A 481 5.83 23.66 -11.46
CA GLU A 481 5.95 24.94 -12.15
C GLU A 481 5.82 26.08 -11.14
N PHE A 482 6.72 27.08 -11.22
CA PHE A 482 6.68 28.29 -10.39
C PHE A 482 7.36 29.45 -11.10
N GLU A 483 7.16 30.68 -10.57
CA GLU A 483 7.70 31.90 -11.16
C GLU A 483 8.56 32.69 -10.17
N ILE A 484 9.63 33.30 -10.68
CA ILE A 484 10.41 34.33 -10.00
C ILE A 484 10.04 35.65 -10.61
N ASN A 485 9.29 36.47 -9.90
CA ASN A 485 8.78 37.76 -10.35
C ASN A 485 9.74 38.90 -10.00
N ASN A 486 9.52 40.08 -10.60
CA ASN A 486 10.27 41.33 -10.35
C ASN A 486 11.78 41.22 -10.67
N ILE A 487 12.10 40.55 -11.77
CA ILE A 487 13.50 40.52 -12.26
C ILE A 487 13.86 41.84 -12.91
N PRO A 488 15.17 42.22 -12.95
CA PRO A 488 15.61 43.42 -13.62
C PRO A 488 15.21 43.46 -15.09
N GLN A 489 14.80 44.63 -15.57
CA GLN A 489 14.51 44.82 -16.99
C GLN A 489 15.82 44.98 -17.77
N GLY A 490 15.83 44.48 -19.01
CA GLY A 490 16.99 44.54 -19.89
C GLY A 490 16.73 43.83 -21.21
N LYS A 491 17.72 43.88 -22.11
CA LYS A 491 17.66 43.14 -23.37
C LYS A 491 17.66 41.62 -23.13
N ALA A 492 17.08 40.85 -24.03
CA ALA A 492 17.17 39.40 -24.01
C ALA A 492 18.60 38.92 -23.85
N GLY A 493 18.84 37.97 -22.94
CA GLY A 493 20.13 37.42 -22.66
C GLY A 493 20.97 38.18 -21.61
N THR A 494 20.50 39.32 -21.08
CA THR A 494 21.28 40.16 -20.13
C THR A 494 21.04 39.79 -18.66
N VAL A 495 19.84 39.31 -18.30
CA VAL A 495 19.55 38.87 -16.93
C VAL A 495 19.77 37.37 -16.81
N THR A 496 20.56 36.98 -15.86
CA THR A 496 20.97 35.58 -15.64
C THR A 496 20.31 35.00 -14.41
N LEU A 497 19.76 33.79 -14.58
CA LEU A 497 19.22 32.95 -13.52
C LEU A 497 20.11 31.73 -13.31
N LYS A 498 20.58 31.54 -12.09
CA LYS A 498 21.35 30.37 -11.67
C LYS A 498 20.44 29.35 -11.05
N ILE A 499 20.37 28.13 -11.58
CA ILE A 499 19.52 27.03 -11.06
C ILE A 499 20.37 25.83 -10.69
N SER A 500 20.12 25.25 -9.51
CA SER A 500 20.62 23.94 -9.10
C SER A 500 19.50 23.12 -8.48
N LEU A 501 19.60 21.81 -8.61
CA LEU A 501 18.71 20.84 -7.94
C LEU A 501 19.49 20.12 -6.84
N GLU A 502 18.80 19.83 -5.76
CA GLU A 502 19.31 19.00 -4.66
C GLU A 502 18.25 17.97 -4.27
N ILE A 503 18.64 16.72 -4.08
CA ILE A 503 17.78 15.66 -3.55
C ILE A 503 18.34 15.25 -2.20
N ASN A 504 17.52 15.32 -1.16
CA ASN A 504 17.94 14.86 0.17
C ASN A 504 17.72 13.34 0.35
N THR A 505 18.17 12.80 1.49
CA THR A 505 18.03 11.38 1.85
C THR A 505 16.58 10.88 1.91
N ASN A 506 15.61 11.81 2.06
CA ASN A 506 14.18 11.49 2.05
C ASN A 506 13.57 11.60 0.65
N GLY A 507 14.38 11.79 -0.40
CA GLY A 507 13.92 11.92 -1.77
C GLY A 507 13.17 13.23 -2.07
N ILE A 508 13.29 14.25 -1.24
CA ILE A 508 12.73 15.58 -1.50
C ILE A 508 13.68 16.32 -2.44
N VAL A 509 13.14 16.84 -3.55
CA VAL A 509 13.88 17.67 -4.51
C VAL A 509 13.74 19.13 -4.14
N PHE A 510 14.85 19.80 -3.93
CA PHE A 510 14.93 21.25 -3.76
C PHE A 510 15.38 21.87 -5.09
N ILE A 511 14.64 22.88 -5.53
CA ILE A 511 14.97 23.70 -6.70
C ILE A 511 15.49 25.04 -6.16
N ASN A 512 16.79 25.23 -6.24
CA ASN A 512 17.42 26.49 -5.81
C ASN A 512 17.64 27.36 -7.04
N ALA A 513 17.04 28.54 -7.03
CA ALA A 513 17.14 29.51 -8.12
C ALA A 513 17.59 30.89 -7.56
N GLU A 514 18.55 31.52 -8.24
CA GLU A 514 19.14 32.82 -7.87
C GLU A 514 19.26 33.71 -9.10
N VAL A 515 18.71 34.93 -9.02
CA VAL A 515 18.92 35.97 -10.03
C VAL A 515 20.25 36.64 -9.73
N GLU A 516 21.29 36.42 -10.55
CA GLU A 516 22.65 36.81 -10.26
C GLU A 516 22.80 38.33 -10.02
N SER A 517 22.10 39.17 -10.79
CA SER A 517 22.21 40.62 -10.73
C SER A 517 21.61 41.27 -9.47
N THR A 518 20.63 40.63 -8.86
CA THR A 518 19.91 41.14 -7.68
C THR A 518 20.20 40.36 -6.41
N GLY A 519 20.75 39.15 -6.53
CA GLY A 519 20.90 38.22 -5.42
C GLY A 519 19.57 37.63 -4.91
N GLN A 520 18.46 37.89 -5.60
CA GLN A 520 17.16 37.35 -5.25
C GLN A 520 17.19 35.80 -5.35
N LYS A 521 16.90 35.10 -4.23
CA LYS A 521 16.89 33.65 -4.12
C LYS A 521 15.51 33.12 -3.84
N ILE A 522 15.17 32.01 -4.51
CA ILE A 522 14.01 31.21 -4.21
C ILE A 522 14.46 29.77 -4.09
N THR A 523 14.00 29.11 -3.04
CA THR A 523 14.12 27.67 -2.89
C THR A 523 12.71 27.09 -2.87
N GLU A 524 12.37 26.32 -3.89
CA GLU A 524 11.13 25.56 -3.96
C GLU A 524 11.43 24.10 -3.70
N GLN A 525 10.52 23.45 -3.02
CA GLN A 525 10.63 22.02 -2.78
C GLN A 525 9.56 21.25 -3.55
N TYR A 526 9.94 20.09 -4.03
CA TYR A 526 9.05 19.07 -4.55
C TYR A 526 9.33 17.79 -3.78
N SER A 527 8.36 17.34 -2.99
CA SER A 527 8.48 16.08 -2.29
C SER A 527 8.18 14.94 -3.26
N LEU A 528 9.13 14.03 -3.42
CA LEU A 528 8.94 12.80 -4.17
C LEU A 528 7.86 11.91 -3.52
N TYR A 529 7.44 12.25 -2.29
CA TYR A 529 6.56 11.45 -1.45
C TYR A 529 5.37 12.24 -0.88
N GLU A 530 5.21 13.52 -1.25
CA GLU A 530 4.15 14.39 -0.75
C GLU A 530 3.45 15.15 -1.87
N LYS A 531 2.68 14.47 -2.71
CA LYS A 531 1.56 15.12 -3.42
C LYS A 531 0.32 14.95 -2.56
N ILE A 532 0.09 15.87 -1.65
CA ILE A 532 -1.21 15.99 -0.99
C ILE A 532 -2.16 16.54 -2.06
N HIS A 533 -3.07 15.73 -2.55
CA HIS A 533 -4.19 16.20 -3.35
C HIS A 533 -5.19 16.90 -2.42
N PRO A 534 -5.32 18.25 -2.49
CA PRO A 534 -6.18 19.01 -1.56
C PRO A 534 -7.65 18.61 -1.65
N THR A 535 -8.07 18.01 -2.75
CA THR A 535 -9.48 17.73 -3.07
C THR A 535 -10.03 16.49 -2.39
N LEU A 536 -9.22 15.43 -2.21
CA LEU A 536 -9.65 14.21 -1.52
C LEU A 536 -9.80 14.41 -0.01
N LEU A 537 -8.98 15.30 0.56
CA LEU A 537 -9.10 15.73 1.96
C LEU A 537 -10.29 16.68 2.18
N GLN A 538 -10.77 17.39 1.16
CA GLN A 538 -11.89 18.34 1.34
C GLN A 538 -13.26 17.67 1.28
N SER A 539 -13.47 16.62 0.49
CA SER A 539 -14.78 15.95 0.45
C SER A 539 -15.00 15.03 1.65
N SER A 540 -13.99 14.29 2.09
CA SER A 540 -14.04 13.51 3.31
C SER A 540 -13.88 14.37 4.58
N LYS A 541 -13.03 15.40 4.56
CA LYS A 541 -12.90 16.36 5.69
C LYS A 541 -14.06 17.33 5.82
N LYS A 542 -14.77 17.72 4.74
CA LYS A 542 -15.96 18.57 4.88
C LYS A 542 -17.13 17.83 5.52
N LYS A 543 -17.41 16.58 5.15
CA LYS A 543 -18.43 15.77 5.85
C LYS A 543 -17.99 15.41 7.27
N ALA A 544 -16.76 14.96 7.47
CA ALA A 544 -16.23 14.65 8.78
C ALA A 544 -16.07 15.89 9.69
N LYS A 545 -15.79 17.09 9.13
CA LYS A 545 -15.62 18.31 9.92
C LYS A 545 -16.95 18.90 10.40
N ILE A 546 -18.05 18.78 9.65
CA ILE A 546 -19.37 19.25 10.06
C ILE A 546 -19.96 18.30 11.10
N VAL A 547 -20.01 17.00 10.82
CA VAL A 547 -20.52 15.98 11.75
C VAL A 547 -19.64 15.86 12.99
N GLY A 548 -18.31 15.97 12.84
CA GLY A 548 -17.37 15.93 13.96
C GLY A 548 -17.45 17.15 14.89
N LYS A 549 -17.84 18.33 14.42
CA LYS A 549 -17.98 19.52 15.24
C LYS A 549 -19.22 19.45 16.12
N GLU A 550 -20.37 19.06 15.55
CA GLU A 550 -21.61 18.86 16.31
C GLU A 550 -21.45 17.78 17.39
N LYS A 551 -20.82 16.64 17.05
CA LYS A 551 -20.55 15.56 18.00
C LYS A 551 -19.50 15.94 19.06
N LEU A 552 -18.52 16.78 18.74
CA LEU A 552 -17.56 17.31 19.71
C LEU A 552 -18.20 18.29 20.70
N ASP A 553 -19.14 19.10 20.24
CA ASP A 553 -19.88 20.03 21.10
C ASP A 553 -20.82 19.21 22.03
N GLU A 554 -21.50 18.18 21.53
CA GLU A 554 -22.32 17.25 22.31
C GLU A 554 -21.48 16.49 23.37
N ILE A 555 -20.25 16.05 23.04
CA ILE A 555 -19.32 15.45 24.00
C ILE A 555 -18.97 16.44 25.13
N LYS A 556 -18.75 17.71 24.82
CA LYS A 556 -18.44 18.73 25.84
C LYS A 556 -19.59 18.94 26.79
N GLU A 557 -20.81 19.13 26.25
CA GLU A 557 -22.02 19.32 27.05
C GLU A 557 -22.29 18.13 27.97
N LEU A 558 -22.23 16.91 27.46
CA LEU A 558 -22.38 15.69 28.26
C LEU A 558 -21.28 15.55 29.32
N SER A 559 -20.04 15.90 29.00
CA SER A 559 -18.92 15.81 29.92
C SER A 559 -19.02 16.83 31.06
N GLU A 560 -19.48 18.06 30.78
CA GLU A 560 -19.74 19.08 31.77
C GLU A 560 -20.91 18.70 32.66
N PHE A 561 -22.03 18.24 32.10
CA PHE A 561 -23.17 17.72 32.82
C PHE A 561 -22.78 16.59 33.78
N MET A 562 -22.03 15.60 33.31
CA MET A 562 -21.54 14.49 34.13
C MET A 562 -20.64 14.98 35.29
N ARG A 563 -19.80 15.98 35.03
CA ARG A 563 -18.92 16.55 36.05
C ARG A 563 -19.72 17.23 37.18
N GLU A 564 -20.77 17.96 36.84
CA GLU A 564 -21.67 18.57 37.80
C GLU A 564 -22.46 17.53 38.61
N LYS A 565 -23.01 16.51 37.89
CA LYS A 565 -23.78 15.43 38.57
C LYS A 565 -22.92 14.57 39.47
N ASN A 566 -21.65 14.27 39.13
CA ASN A 566 -20.73 13.57 40.02
C ASN A 566 -20.42 14.39 41.30
N LYS A 567 -20.25 15.72 41.20
CA LYS A 567 -20.08 16.58 42.35
C LYS A 567 -21.33 16.62 43.26
N LEU A 568 -22.52 16.54 42.66
CA LEU A 568 -23.78 16.48 43.41
C LEU A 568 -23.92 15.12 44.09
N LEU A 569 -23.59 14.02 43.41
CA LEU A 569 -23.61 12.65 43.95
C LEU A 569 -22.78 12.53 45.25
N GLU A 570 -21.59 13.14 45.27
CA GLU A 570 -20.69 13.14 46.41
C GLU A 570 -21.30 13.85 47.64
N LYS A 571 -22.26 14.76 47.44
CA LYS A 571 -22.90 15.58 48.49
C LYS A 571 -24.28 15.08 48.89
N THR A 572 -24.86 14.16 48.13
CA THR A 572 -26.22 13.67 48.37
C THR A 572 -26.17 12.45 49.28
N GLU A 573 -26.94 12.47 50.38
CA GLU A 573 -27.05 11.37 51.34
C GLU A 573 -28.30 10.50 51.08
N ASP A 574 -29.36 11.09 50.53
CA ASP A 574 -30.61 10.42 50.22
C ASP A 574 -30.47 9.41 49.08
N ASN A 575 -30.94 8.19 49.30
CA ASN A 575 -30.78 7.10 48.35
C ASN A 575 -31.65 7.25 47.11
N GLU A 576 -32.83 7.84 47.18
CA GLU A 576 -33.73 8.06 46.06
C GLU A 576 -33.17 9.14 45.13
N GLU A 577 -32.62 10.19 45.70
CA GLU A 577 -31.95 11.24 44.93
C GLU A 577 -30.62 10.75 44.31
N LYS A 578 -29.85 9.96 45.07
CA LYS A 578 -28.65 9.27 44.54
C LYS A 578 -29.00 8.40 43.35
N PHE A 579 -30.06 7.62 43.41
CA PHE A 579 -30.50 6.77 42.33
C PHE A 579 -30.83 7.57 41.07
N LYS A 580 -31.55 8.69 41.21
CA LYS A 580 -31.86 9.58 40.06
C LYS A 580 -30.60 10.19 39.46
N ILE A 581 -29.62 10.58 40.26
CA ILE A 581 -28.36 11.12 39.78
C ILE A 581 -27.55 10.04 39.05
N LEU A 582 -27.45 8.85 39.64
CA LEU A 582 -26.74 7.71 39.01
C LEU A 582 -27.35 7.29 37.67
N LYS A 583 -28.70 7.29 37.61
CA LYS A 583 -29.43 7.01 36.36
C LYS A 583 -29.07 8.03 35.27
N ASN A 584 -29.09 9.32 35.59
CA ASN A 584 -28.68 10.36 34.61
C ASN A 584 -27.23 10.24 34.16
N LEU A 585 -26.33 9.84 35.06
CA LEU A 585 -24.93 9.60 34.76
C LEU A 585 -24.75 8.37 33.84
N ALA A 586 -25.50 7.30 34.09
CA ALA A 586 -25.50 6.11 33.28
C ALA A 586 -26.00 6.40 31.83
N ASP A 587 -27.13 7.14 31.73
CA ASP A 587 -27.68 7.55 30.42
C ASP A 587 -26.72 8.46 29.65
N SER A 588 -26.03 9.37 30.34
CA SER A 588 -24.98 10.21 29.72
C SER A 588 -23.80 9.39 29.24
N CYS A 589 -23.38 8.35 29.98
CA CYS A 589 -22.34 7.43 29.51
C CYS A 589 -22.79 6.62 28.31
N ALA A 590 -24.05 6.17 28.27
CA ALA A 590 -24.58 5.46 27.09
C ALA A 590 -24.55 6.32 25.82
N ASN A 591 -24.95 7.59 25.94
CA ASN A 591 -24.88 8.55 24.84
C ASN A 591 -23.42 8.80 24.39
N LEU A 592 -22.49 8.95 25.33
CA LEU A 592 -21.06 9.08 25.00
C LEU A 592 -20.50 7.82 24.33
N ILE A 593 -20.92 6.63 24.73
CA ILE A 593 -20.54 5.38 24.09
C ILE A 593 -20.99 5.38 22.63
N GLU A 594 -22.24 5.75 22.32
CA GLU A 594 -22.74 5.84 20.96
C GLU A 594 -21.94 6.86 20.12
N ILE A 595 -21.66 8.04 20.68
CA ILE A 595 -20.89 9.08 20.01
C ILE A 595 -19.45 8.62 19.77
N TYR A 596 -18.78 8.05 20.77
CA TYR A 596 -17.41 7.58 20.60
C TYR A 596 -17.31 6.35 19.69
N SER A 597 -18.29 5.43 19.71
CA SER A 597 -18.37 4.31 18.76
C SER A 597 -18.46 4.85 17.34
N TYR A 598 -19.40 5.76 17.07
CA TYR A 598 -19.55 6.40 15.76
C TYR A 598 -18.27 7.12 15.32
N LEU A 599 -17.64 7.92 16.19
CA LEU A 599 -16.41 8.64 15.86
C LEU A 599 -15.22 7.70 15.67
N ASN A 600 -15.17 6.60 16.42
CA ASN A 600 -14.11 5.60 16.27
C ASN A 600 -14.25 4.82 14.98
N GLU A 601 -15.46 4.44 14.56
CA GLU A 601 -15.74 3.84 13.26
C GLU A 601 -15.31 4.75 12.10
N GLN A 602 -15.43 6.09 12.26
CA GLN A 602 -15.04 7.05 11.24
C GLN A 602 -13.54 7.36 11.20
N ASN A 603 -12.84 7.28 12.33
CA ASN A 603 -11.47 7.80 12.47
C ASN A 603 -10.47 6.76 13.00
N GLU A 604 -10.91 5.58 13.48
CA GLU A 604 -10.06 4.51 14.06
C GLU A 604 -8.96 5.06 15.00
N SER A 605 -9.33 5.99 15.90
CA SER A 605 -8.38 6.68 16.78
C SER A 605 -8.22 5.97 18.11
N GLU A 606 -7.00 5.57 18.47
CA GLU A 606 -6.69 4.99 19.79
C GLU A 606 -7.21 5.83 20.95
N SER A 607 -7.10 7.16 20.84
CA SER A 607 -7.63 8.08 21.85
C SER A 607 -9.16 8.02 22.00
N LEU A 608 -9.88 7.86 20.89
CA LEU A 608 -11.33 7.71 20.90
C LEU A 608 -11.74 6.34 21.45
N TYR A 609 -11.01 5.30 21.06
CA TYR A 609 -11.22 3.95 21.57
C TYR A 609 -11.00 3.84 23.08
N GLN A 610 -9.95 4.44 23.63
CA GLN A 610 -9.72 4.48 25.08
C GLN A 610 -10.84 5.23 25.82
N LYS A 611 -11.37 6.30 25.23
CA LYS A 611 -12.54 7.01 25.80
C LYS A 611 -13.81 6.16 25.76
N LEU A 612 -14.01 5.38 24.71
CA LEU A 612 -15.11 4.43 24.61
C LEU A 612 -15.05 3.41 25.75
N ILE A 613 -13.92 2.76 25.94
CA ILE A 613 -13.68 1.80 27.04
C ILE A 613 -13.88 2.44 28.42
N GLU A 614 -13.39 3.66 28.61
CA GLU A 614 -13.58 4.37 29.89
C GLU A 614 -15.07 4.61 30.19
N ASN A 615 -15.89 4.95 29.21
CA ASN A 615 -17.32 5.14 29.41
C ASN A 615 -18.06 3.82 29.65
N TYR A 616 -17.65 2.70 29.03
CA TYR A 616 -18.16 1.37 29.41
C TYR A 616 -17.86 1.03 30.86
N LYS A 617 -16.66 1.33 31.36
CA LYS A 617 -16.31 1.16 32.79
C LYS A 617 -17.18 2.01 33.72
N ARG A 618 -17.44 3.26 33.37
CA ARG A 618 -18.25 4.19 34.12
C ARG A 618 -19.72 3.75 34.20
N ILE A 619 -20.31 3.35 33.08
CA ILE A 619 -21.72 2.92 33.07
C ILE A 619 -21.93 1.66 33.93
N LEU A 620 -21.01 0.70 33.87
CA LEU A 620 -21.04 -0.50 34.70
C LEU A 620 -20.95 -0.15 36.19
N LYS A 621 -20.08 0.80 36.54
CA LYS A 621 -19.98 1.31 37.94
C LYS A 621 -21.30 1.92 38.40
N TYR A 622 -21.91 2.80 37.61
CA TYR A 622 -23.14 3.47 37.97
C TYR A 622 -24.31 2.49 38.13
N TYR A 623 -24.48 1.54 37.24
CA TYR A 623 -25.51 0.51 37.40
C TYR A 623 -25.28 -0.35 38.64
N SER A 624 -24.03 -0.69 38.99
CA SER A 624 -23.73 -1.45 40.20
C SER A 624 -24.05 -0.66 41.49
N GLU A 625 -23.75 0.64 41.47
CA GLU A 625 -24.10 1.52 42.63
C GLU A 625 -25.62 1.69 42.76
N MET A 626 -26.37 1.74 41.65
CA MET A 626 -27.84 1.79 41.66
C MET A 626 -28.45 0.52 42.28
N ILE A 627 -27.92 -0.66 41.93
CA ILE A 627 -28.40 -1.94 42.52
C ILE A 627 -28.22 -1.98 44.02
N LEU A 628 -27.15 -1.40 44.58
CA LEU A 628 -26.85 -1.42 45.99
C LEU A 628 -27.75 -0.53 46.86
N ILE A 629 -28.31 0.52 46.27
CA ILE A 629 -29.17 1.46 46.98
C ILE A 629 -30.64 1.26 46.69
N ASN A 630 -31.01 0.34 45.83
CA ASN A 630 -32.39 0.05 45.43
C ASN A 630 -32.92 -1.19 46.16
N ASN A 631 -34.18 -1.14 46.59
CA ASN A 631 -34.88 -2.23 47.27
C ASN A 631 -36.01 -2.84 46.39
N ASP A 632 -36.23 -2.34 45.18
CA ASP A 632 -37.24 -2.84 44.26
C ASP A 632 -36.66 -3.98 43.41
N GLU A 633 -37.14 -5.20 43.61
CA GLU A 633 -36.67 -6.41 42.91
C GLU A 633 -36.79 -6.31 41.38
N LYS A 634 -37.84 -5.68 40.86
CA LYS A 634 -38.10 -5.53 39.44
C LYS A 634 -37.14 -4.52 38.81
N GLU A 635 -36.86 -3.43 39.48
CA GLU A 635 -35.88 -2.44 39.04
C GLU A 635 -34.44 -2.99 39.09
N ILE A 636 -34.13 -3.81 40.11
CA ILE A 636 -32.85 -4.54 40.20
C ILE A 636 -32.68 -5.50 39.00
N GLU A 637 -33.73 -6.26 38.66
CA GLU A 637 -33.70 -7.16 37.49
C GLU A 637 -33.51 -6.40 36.18
N ASP A 638 -34.15 -5.25 35.98
CA ASP A 638 -33.96 -4.39 34.82
C ASP A 638 -32.51 -3.86 34.72
N LEU A 639 -31.95 -3.41 35.86
CA LEU A 639 -30.56 -2.96 35.92
C LEU A 639 -29.58 -4.07 35.63
N MET A 640 -29.82 -5.30 36.10
CA MET A 640 -29.00 -6.46 35.79
C MET A 640 -29.05 -6.81 34.32
N ASN A 641 -30.20 -6.71 33.65
CA ASN A 641 -30.33 -6.91 32.22
C ASN A 641 -29.57 -5.83 31.44
N LYS A 642 -29.57 -4.58 31.86
CA LYS A 642 -28.77 -3.49 31.30
C LYS A 642 -27.27 -3.75 31.41
N ILE A 643 -26.79 -4.19 32.59
CA ILE A 643 -25.41 -4.61 32.83
C ILE A 643 -25.02 -5.72 31.84
N LYS A 644 -25.87 -6.74 31.73
CA LYS A 644 -25.65 -7.84 30.77
C LYS A 644 -25.52 -7.34 29.33
N GLY A 645 -26.41 -6.43 28.92
CA GLY A 645 -26.35 -5.83 27.56
C GLY A 645 -25.07 -5.02 27.33
N VAL A 646 -24.60 -4.25 28.32
CA VAL A 646 -23.34 -3.50 28.23
C VAL A 646 -22.14 -4.44 28.14
N ILE A 647 -22.11 -5.51 28.95
CA ILE A 647 -21.02 -6.50 28.92
C ILE A 647 -21.00 -7.24 27.58
N THR A 648 -22.16 -7.63 27.06
CA THR A 648 -22.24 -8.30 25.74
C THR A 648 -21.71 -7.41 24.61
N LYS A 649 -22.05 -6.11 24.61
CA LYS A 649 -21.50 -5.17 23.64
C LYS A 649 -19.98 -5.05 23.79
N LEU A 650 -19.49 -4.93 25.01
CA LEU A 650 -18.05 -4.82 25.29
C LEU A 650 -17.28 -6.07 24.86
N ILE A 651 -17.84 -7.28 25.05
CA ILE A 651 -17.24 -8.54 24.57
C ILE A 651 -17.16 -8.57 23.05
N ASN A 652 -18.21 -8.16 22.37
CA ASN A 652 -18.24 -8.13 20.90
C ASN A 652 -17.26 -7.11 20.32
N ASP A 653 -17.05 -5.98 21.02
CA ASP A 653 -16.15 -4.92 20.56
C ASP A 653 -14.68 -5.22 20.91
N ASP A 654 -14.40 -5.85 22.07
CA ASP A 654 -13.03 -6.14 22.50
C ASP A 654 -12.95 -7.11 23.70
N ILE A 655 -12.70 -8.38 23.42
CA ILE A 655 -12.58 -9.44 24.43
C ILE A 655 -11.38 -9.20 25.37
N GLU A 656 -10.26 -8.66 24.88
CA GLU A 656 -9.04 -8.48 25.67
C GLU A 656 -9.19 -7.38 26.72
N ASN A 657 -9.80 -6.26 26.35
CA ASN A 657 -10.09 -5.19 27.31
C ASN A 657 -11.15 -5.61 28.34
N MET A 658 -12.06 -6.48 27.98
CA MET A 658 -13.01 -7.06 28.89
C MET A 658 -12.35 -7.97 29.93
N MET A 659 -11.36 -8.78 29.52
CA MET A 659 -10.55 -9.58 30.45
C MET A 659 -9.77 -8.70 31.42
N ASN A 660 -9.19 -7.61 30.93
CA ASN A 660 -8.51 -6.63 31.79
C ASN A 660 -9.46 -5.94 32.79
N ILE A 661 -10.70 -5.66 32.38
CA ILE A 661 -11.75 -5.12 33.29
C ILE A 661 -12.12 -6.18 34.33
N PHE A 662 -12.27 -7.43 33.92
CA PHE A 662 -12.58 -8.55 34.80
C PHE A 662 -11.50 -8.74 35.90
N ASP A 663 -10.24 -8.75 35.53
CA ASP A 663 -9.11 -8.88 36.45
C ASP A 663 -9.03 -7.69 37.44
N LEU A 664 -9.28 -6.47 36.93
CA LEU A 664 -9.31 -5.26 37.76
C LEU A 664 -10.46 -5.24 38.78
N LEU A 665 -11.62 -5.81 38.39
CA LEU A 665 -12.77 -5.97 39.28
C LEU A 665 -12.55 -7.08 40.34
N LYS A 666 -11.85 -8.16 39.93
CA LYS A 666 -11.48 -9.28 40.81
C LYS A 666 -10.50 -8.85 41.91
N GLU A 667 -9.53 -7.98 41.60
CA GLU A 667 -8.55 -7.46 42.57
C GLU A 667 -9.20 -6.59 43.65
N LYS A 668 -10.29 -5.86 43.36
CA LYS A 668 -10.90 -4.92 44.30
C LYS A 668 -11.75 -5.56 45.36
N LYS A 669 -12.05 -6.88 45.35
CA LYS A 669 -12.78 -7.68 46.39
C LYS A 669 -14.00 -6.99 47.01
N GLN A 670 -14.61 -5.98 46.38
CA GLN A 670 -15.78 -5.28 46.91
C GLN A 670 -17.05 -5.99 46.47
N LYS A 671 -18.02 -6.14 47.43
CA LYS A 671 -19.34 -6.77 47.12
C LYS A 671 -20.04 -6.18 45.89
N GLN A 672 -19.78 -4.91 45.60
CA GLN A 672 -20.32 -4.17 44.46
C GLN A 672 -19.99 -4.78 43.11
N TYR A 673 -18.84 -5.45 42.96
CA TYR A 673 -18.37 -5.99 41.69
C TYR A 673 -18.58 -7.49 41.57
N VAL A 674 -18.98 -8.19 42.65
CA VAL A 674 -19.17 -9.65 42.64
C VAL A 674 -20.25 -10.06 41.63
N LEU A 675 -21.35 -9.31 41.54
CA LEU A 675 -22.41 -9.56 40.57
C LEU A 675 -21.94 -9.38 39.13
N ILE A 676 -21.16 -8.34 38.83
CA ILE A 676 -20.58 -8.10 37.51
C ILE A 676 -19.61 -9.23 37.18
N ILE A 677 -18.80 -9.68 38.12
CA ILE A 677 -17.86 -10.79 37.96
C ILE A 677 -18.60 -12.10 37.63
N ILE A 678 -19.67 -12.41 38.38
CA ILE A 678 -20.49 -13.62 38.15
C ILE A 678 -21.11 -13.58 36.75
N PHE A 679 -21.73 -12.47 36.36
CA PHE A 679 -22.36 -12.32 35.04
C PHE A 679 -21.34 -12.38 33.90
N THR A 680 -20.17 -11.78 34.09
CA THR A 680 -19.10 -11.82 33.11
C THR A 680 -18.59 -13.25 32.94
N ALA A 681 -18.41 -13.98 34.05
CA ALA A 681 -18.01 -15.37 34.04
C ALA A 681 -19.03 -16.30 33.36
N GLU A 682 -20.34 -16.10 33.61
CA GLU A 682 -21.42 -16.84 32.95
C GLU A 682 -21.48 -16.59 31.43
N LEU A 683 -21.34 -15.33 31.01
CA LEU A 683 -21.33 -14.97 29.58
C LEU A 683 -20.12 -15.55 28.86
N LEU A 684 -18.93 -15.45 29.44
CA LEU A 684 -17.71 -16.02 28.84
C LEU A 684 -17.76 -17.57 28.80
N TYR A 685 -18.39 -18.21 29.78
CA TYR A 685 -18.59 -19.65 29.76
C TYR A 685 -19.57 -20.10 28.66
N ASN A 686 -20.67 -19.34 28.45
CA ASN A 686 -21.66 -19.63 27.41
C ASN A 686 -21.13 -19.39 25.99
N GLU A 687 -20.17 -18.46 25.80
CA GLU A 687 -19.49 -18.19 24.53
C GLU A 687 -18.30 -19.16 24.27
N GLY A 688 -18.11 -20.20 25.10
CA GLY A 688 -17.09 -21.23 24.87
C GLY A 688 -15.66 -20.83 25.17
N GLN A 689 -15.44 -19.73 25.83
CA GLN A 689 -14.11 -19.29 26.30
C GLN A 689 -13.77 -20.04 27.61
N LYS A 690 -12.70 -20.83 27.60
CA LYS A 690 -12.20 -21.48 28.80
C LYS A 690 -11.41 -20.48 29.66
N PHE A 691 -11.82 -20.35 30.92
CA PHE A 691 -11.03 -19.68 31.98
C PHE A 691 -9.76 -20.46 32.29
#